data_ee6f7f2efb6e2a1b11735b99c8e4c61d
#
_entry.id   ee6f7f2efb6e2a1b11735b99c8e4c61d
#
_cell.length_a   1.000
_cell.length_b   1.000
_cell.length_c   1.000
_cell.angle_alpha   90.00
_cell.angle_beta   90.00
_cell.angle_gamma   90.00
#
_symmetry.space_group_name_H-M   'P 1'
#
loop_
_entity.id
_entity.type
_entity.pdbx_description
1 polymer ?
#
loop_
_entity_poly.entity_id
_entity_poly.type
_entity_poly.pdbx_seq_one_letter_code
_entity_poly.pdbx_strand_id
1 'polypeptide(L)'
;MKKLSLLMILCLCVCLSYAQQVTLNDVARGTYRTEGIYGIKPMLDGEHYTQISRDGKKIVKYSFKTGKEVATVFDVETARNHTLRSFDDYIMSPDESKILIQTETKPIYRRSFTAVYYIYNVRNNTLEPLSDGGPQQVPLFSPDGNQIAFVRDNNLFLVKLLFGNSESQVTKDGKFNEVLNGIPDWVYEEEFGFNRAFDFSADSQMLAYIRFDESQVPMYSFPWYKGMAPALNEYEVYPGAYEYKYPMPGIDNSKVTVHTFDIKSRVTRQMDLPLDVDGYIPRIKFTNDENALAIMTLNRHQNRFDLYLANPRSTLCKLIIRDEADQYIKESAYADIRFYPNHIVMMSERDGYNHLYLYTAGGNLVRQITQGKYEVKNFLGWDEKANTFYYQSNEGSPLRSAIYKIDAKGRKTKLSAKEGTNSAIFSHTMKYYINTFSNMQTPPVITINDNTGKQLTTLVDNQKLVQKVATLNMPIKEFFTFTTRDGVELNGWMMKPANFNPNQKYPVIMHQYSGPGSQEVLDEWRIGARSDGGMFEAYMAAQGFIMVCVDGRGTGGRGAEFEKCTYLSFGVKEARDQVETALYLGTLPYVDSQNIGIWGWSYGGYNTLMSMSEGTPVFKAGVAVAAPTDWRFYDSVYTERFMRTPKENMEGYNASSAILRADKLNGELLLIHGTADDNVHLRNASEYSEALVQADKQFDMHIYTNRNHGIRGGNTTKHLLTRVSNFFIEHLK
;
A
#
# COMPACT_ATOMS: atom_id res chain seq x y z
N MET A 1 -64.90 24.40 19.38
CA MET A 1 -63.57 24.10 19.92
C MET A 1 -63.10 22.61 19.80
N LYS A 2 -63.99 21.66 19.66
CA LYS A 2 -63.54 20.22 19.51
C LYS A 2 -63.07 19.81 18.10
N LYS A 3 -63.32 20.61 17.05
CA LYS A 3 -62.86 20.32 15.69
C LYS A 3 -61.48 20.93 15.37
N LEU A 4 -61.02 21.90 16.15
CA LEU A 4 -59.68 22.50 15.95
C LEU A 4 -58.57 21.67 16.64
N SER A 5 -58.90 20.95 17.72
CA SER A 5 -57.96 20.07 18.43
C SER A 5 -57.64 18.79 17.64
N LEU A 6 -58.53 18.32 16.78
CA LEU A 6 -58.31 17.12 15.97
C LEU A 6 -57.40 17.38 14.75
N LEU A 7 -57.44 18.65 14.22
CA LEU A 7 -56.56 19.03 13.12
C LEU A 7 -55.12 19.31 13.56
N MET A 8 -54.93 19.74 14.84
CA MET A 8 -53.60 19.93 15.41
C MET A 8 -52.89 18.59 15.78
N ILE A 9 -53.67 17.57 16.13
CA ILE A 9 -53.12 16.22 16.41
C ILE A 9 -52.78 15.48 15.11
N LEU A 10 -53.48 15.74 13.97
CA LEU A 10 -53.15 15.16 12.68
C LEU A 10 -51.94 15.81 12.01
N CYS A 11 -51.60 17.07 12.34
CA CYS A 11 -50.39 17.74 11.85
C CYS A 11 -49.13 17.42 12.66
N LEU A 12 -49.24 16.81 13.85
CA LEU A 12 -48.07 16.40 14.67
C LEU A 12 -47.57 14.97 14.41
N CYS A 13 -48.24 14.20 13.56
CA CYS A 13 -47.88 12.82 13.27
C CYS A 13 -47.27 12.56 11.88
N VAL A 14 -46.86 13.59 11.14
CA VAL A 14 -46.19 13.45 9.83
C VAL A 14 -44.85 14.17 9.81
N CYS A 15 -44.14 14.20 10.91
CA CYS A 15 -42.66 14.23 10.88
C CYS A 15 -42.18 12.78 10.88
N LEU A 16 -42.51 12.03 9.85
CA LEU A 16 -41.67 10.91 9.44
C LEU A 16 -40.32 11.56 9.09
N SER A 17 -39.42 11.58 10.07
CA SER A 17 -38.03 11.83 9.78
C SER A 17 -37.57 10.72 8.81
N TYR A 18 -37.64 11.01 7.51
CA TYR A 18 -36.93 10.20 6.53
C TYR A 18 -35.48 10.18 6.96
N ALA A 19 -35.00 9.05 7.47
CA ALA A 19 -33.60 8.87 7.76
C ALA A 19 -32.83 9.24 6.48
N GLN A 20 -31.84 10.10 6.63
CA GLN A 20 -31.05 10.59 5.51
C GLN A 20 -30.32 9.40 4.87
N GLN A 21 -30.36 9.29 3.55
CA GLN A 21 -29.60 8.28 2.82
C GLN A 21 -28.26 8.84 2.37
N VAL A 22 -27.26 7.96 2.27
CA VAL A 22 -25.96 8.28 1.67
C VAL A 22 -26.16 8.59 0.18
N THR A 23 -25.55 9.67 -0.31
CA THR A 23 -25.58 10.04 -1.72
C THR A 23 -24.21 9.82 -2.38
N LEU A 24 -24.18 9.63 -3.73
CA LEU A 24 -22.90 9.55 -4.46
C LEU A 24 -22.04 10.81 -4.30
N ASN A 25 -22.68 11.96 -4.10
CA ASN A 25 -21.96 13.19 -3.83
C ASN A 25 -21.24 13.15 -2.45
N ASP A 26 -21.89 12.56 -1.44
CA ASP A 26 -21.29 12.36 -0.12
C ASP A 26 -20.09 11.40 -0.22
N VAL A 27 -20.24 10.30 -0.98
CA VAL A 27 -19.16 9.34 -1.22
C VAL A 27 -17.97 10.02 -1.89
N ALA A 28 -18.21 10.73 -2.99
CA ALA A 28 -17.15 11.40 -3.76
C ALA A 28 -16.42 12.50 -3.00
N ARG A 29 -17.14 13.23 -2.14
CA ARG A 29 -16.56 14.29 -1.28
C ARG A 29 -15.94 13.78 0.01
N GLY A 30 -16.12 12.50 0.34
CA GLY A 30 -15.66 11.94 1.60
C GLY A 30 -16.36 12.58 2.82
N THR A 31 -17.67 12.81 2.72
CA THR A 31 -18.48 13.45 3.78
C THR A 31 -18.40 12.70 5.13
N TYR A 32 -18.16 11.40 5.08
CA TYR A 32 -18.10 10.49 6.23
C TYR A 32 -16.68 9.96 6.50
N ARG A 33 -15.66 10.76 6.19
CA ARG A 33 -14.27 10.41 6.50
C ARG A 33 -14.05 10.34 8.01
N THR A 34 -13.23 9.37 8.38
CA THR A 34 -12.73 9.24 9.76
C THR A 34 -11.70 10.32 10.06
N GLU A 35 -11.69 10.81 11.29
CA GLU A 35 -10.55 11.56 11.83
C GLU A 35 -9.44 10.56 12.16
N GLY A 36 -8.20 10.93 11.85
CA GLY A 36 -7.00 10.14 12.14
C GLY A 36 -5.87 11.02 12.61
N ILE A 37 -4.78 10.40 13.04
CA ILE A 37 -3.50 11.04 13.34
C ILE A 37 -2.48 10.50 12.36
N TYR A 38 -1.81 11.39 11.65
CA TYR A 38 -0.87 11.02 10.59
C TYR A 38 0.51 11.65 10.86
N GLY A 39 1.57 11.02 10.35
CA GLY A 39 2.92 11.55 10.43
C GLY A 39 3.49 11.59 11.85
N ILE A 40 3.07 10.66 12.71
CA ILE A 40 3.64 10.51 14.06
C ILE A 40 5.08 10.08 13.94
N LYS A 41 6.01 10.85 14.54
CA LYS A 41 7.45 10.54 14.59
C LYS A 41 7.88 10.43 16.05
N PRO A 42 8.08 9.20 16.58
CA PRO A 42 8.59 9.00 17.93
C PRO A 42 9.97 9.65 18.11
N MET A 43 10.18 10.32 19.23
CA MET A 43 11.45 10.94 19.58
C MET A 43 12.39 9.98 20.33
N LEU A 44 13.68 10.25 20.26
CA LEU A 44 14.74 9.41 20.86
C LEU A 44 14.60 9.24 22.37
N ASP A 45 14.04 10.23 23.05
CA ASP A 45 13.83 10.19 24.50
C ASP A 45 12.84 9.09 24.94
N GLY A 46 12.08 8.53 24.01
CA GLY A 46 11.08 7.49 24.25
C GLY A 46 9.86 7.92 25.05
N GLU A 47 9.78 9.20 25.44
CA GLU A 47 8.66 9.78 26.20
C GLU A 47 7.79 10.70 25.34
N HIS A 48 8.28 11.13 24.16
CA HIS A 48 7.62 12.08 23.31
C HIS A 48 7.54 11.63 21.83
N TYR A 49 6.63 12.25 21.11
CA TYR A 49 6.54 12.15 19.65
C TYR A 49 6.24 13.54 19.06
N THR A 50 6.53 13.70 17.79
CA THR A 50 6.20 14.92 17.06
C THR A 50 5.19 14.65 15.96
N GLN A 51 4.48 15.69 15.58
CA GLN A 51 3.46 15.68 14.53
C GLN A 51 3.33 17.06 13.90
N ILE A 52 2.94 17.11 12.63
CA ILE A 52 2.59 18.38 11.96
C ILE A 52 1.23 18.85 12.44
N SER A 53 1.10 20.16 12.70
CA SER A 53 -0.19 20.79 12.99
C SER A 53 -1.13 20.69 11.77
N ARG A 54 -2.44 20.71 12.02
CA ARG A 54 -3.46 20.58 10.96
C ARG A 54 -3.37 21.63 9.86
N ASP A 55 -2.87 22.82 10.17
CA ASP A 55 -2.68 23.93 9.24
C ASP A 55 -1.35 23.86 8.44
N GLY A 56 -0.52 22.85 8.70
CA GLY A 56 0.77 22.68 8.04
C GLY A 56 1.81 23.74 8.40
N LYS A 57 1.67 24.41 9.56
CA LYS A 57 2.55 25.52 9.96
C LYS A 57 3.52 25.19 11.09
N LYS A 58 3.24 24.16 11.89
CA LYS A 58 4.01 23.84 13.09
C LYS A 58 4.40 22.36 13.14
N ILE A 59 5.53 22.07 13.76
CA ILE A 59 5.87 20.76 14.28
C ILE A 59 5.68 20.82 15.79
N VAL A 60 4.76 20.02 16.30
CA VAL A 60 4.35 20.04 17.70
C VAL A 60 4.84 18.77 18.39
N LYS A 61 5.45 18.92 19.57
CA LYS A 61 5.90 17.84 20.44
C LYS A 61 4.81 17.48 21.44
N TYR A 62 4.47 16.18 21.51
CA TYR A 62 3.48 15.61 22.40
C TYR A 62 4.08 14.60 23.36
N SER A 63 3.50 14.46 24.55
CA SER A 63 3.87 13.43 25.51
C SER A 63 3.13 12.12 25.24
N PHE A 64 3.83 10.98 25.13
CA PHE A 64 3.21 9.65 25.11
C PHE A 64 2.41 9.35 26.37
N LYS A 65 2.85 9.85 27.53
CA LYS A 65 2.18 9.58 28.81
C LYS A 65 0.80 10.22 28.89
N THR A 66 0.65 11.42 28.34
CA THR A 66 -0.58 12.24 28.54
C THR A 66 -1.33 12.53 27.26
N GLY A 67 -0.73 12.34 26.08
CA GLY A 67 -1.27 12.76 24.78
C GLY A 67 -1.34 14.28 24.60
N LYS A 68 -0.81 15.06 25.53
CA LYS A 68 -0.88 16.53 25.50
C LYS A 68 0.33 17.12 24.80
N GLU A 69 0.12 18.28 24.20
CA GLU A 69 1.17 19.13 23.69
C GLU A 69 2.13 19.53 24.83
N VAL A 70 3.43 19.49 24.55
CA VAL A 70 4.51 19.86 25.47
C VAL A 70 5.23 21.10 24.97
N ALA A 71 5.50 21.17 23.66
CA ALA A 71 6.22 22.27 23.04
C ALA A 71 5.95 22.35 21.53
N THR A 72 6.13 23.52 20.96
CA THR A 72 6.29 23.70 19.51
C THR A 72 7.79 23.59 19.19
N VAL A 73 8.15 22.66 18.31
CA VAL A 73 9.53 22.43 17.87
C VAL A 73 9.92 23.32 16.71
N PHE A 74 8.97 23.56 15.80
CA PHE A 74 9.13 24.43 14.64
C PHE A 74 7.82 25.18 14.40
N ASP A 75 7.92 26.46 14.03
CA ASP A 75 6.78 27.30 13.65
C ASP A 75 7.22 28.25 12.51
N VAL A 76 6.55 28.14 11.36
CA VAL A 76 6.85 29.00 10.20
C VAL A 76 6.69 30.49 10.50
N GLU A 77 5.84 30.88 11.48
CA GLU A 77 5.58 32.27 11.81
C GLU A 77 6.69 32.90 12.66
N THR A 78 7.46 32.07 13.38
CA THR A 78 8.52 32.55 14.30
C THR A 78 9.92 32.20 13.84
N ALA A 79 10.10 31.24 12.95
CA ALA A 79 11.38 30.91 12.37
C ALA A 79 11.94 32.08 11.53
N ARG A 80 13.26 32.18 11.47
CA ARG A 80 13.95 33.30 10.80
C ARG A 80 14.57 32.88 9.48
N ASN A 81 14.85 33.86 8.60
CA ASN A 81 15.56 33.73 7.34
C ASN A 81 14.81 32.94 6.26
N HIS A 82 13.48 33.07 6.19
CA HIS A 82 12.68 32.40 5.15
C HIS A 82 11.42 33.19 4.79
N THR A 83 10.72 32.72 3.73
CA THR A 83 9.44 33.27 3.26
C THR A 83 8.32 32.21 3.22
N LEU A 84 8.53 31.05 3.83
CA LEU A 84 7.56 29.95 3.83
C LEU A 84 6.27 30.35 4.57
N ARG A 85 5.14 29.86 4.06
CA ARG A 85 3.82 30.03 4.68
C ARG A 85 3.29 28.74 5.30
N SER A 86 3.75 27.59 4.79
CA SER A 86 3.43 26.25 5.24
C SER A 86 4.49 25.27 4.74
N PHE A 87 4.43 24.04 5.18
CA PHE A 87 5.31 22.96 4.72
C PHE A 87 4.54 21.64 4.60
N ASP A 88 5.11 20.67 3.87
CA ASP A 88 4.43 19.42 3.52
C ASP A 88 4.79 18.28 4.48
N ASP A 89 6.08 18.15 4.84
CA ASP A 89 6.61 17.13 5.76
C ASP A 89 7.95 17.58 6.35
N TYR A 90 8.55 16.76 7.21
CA TYR A 90 9.85 17.04 7.82
C TYR A 90 10.61 15.77 8.15
N ILE A 91 11.95 15.90 8.29
CA ILE A 91 12.86 14.82 8.70
C ILE A 91 13.75 15.37 9.82
N MET A 92 13.77 14.71 10.97
CA MET A 92 14.68 15.08 12.05
C MET A 92 16.08 14.51 11.85
N SER A 93 17.09 15.27 12.23
CA SER A 93 18.46 14.73 12.35
C SER A 93 18.53 13.66 13.46
N PRO A 94 19.50 12.73 13.41
CA PRO A 94 19.62 11.68 14.44
C PRO A 94 19.77 12.17 15.87
N ASP A 95 20.31 13.37 16.08
CA ASP A 95 20.43 14.03 17.38
C ASP A 95 19.26 15.00 17.71
N GLU A 96 18.27 15.08 16.82
CA GLU A 96 17.10 15.98 16.93
C GLU A 96 17.45 17.48 17.00
N SER A 97 18.70 17.88 16.70
CA SER A 97 19.13 19.28 16.73
C SER A 97 18.81 20.06 15.45
N LYS A 98 18.57 19.36 14.35
CA LYS A 98 18.22 19.92 13.04
C LYS A 98 17.01 19.21 12.46
N ILE A 99 16.30 19.93 11.59
CA ILE A 99 15.13 19.37 10.89
C ILE A 99 15.21 19.77 9.42
N LEU A 100 15.02 18.82 8.52
CA LEU A 100 14.73 19.10 7.12
C LEU A 100 13.25 19.38 6.98
N ILE A 101 12.91 20.57 6.52
CA ILE A 101 11.53 21.01 6.23
C ILE A 101 11.29 20.82 4.74
N GLN A 102 10.29 20.01 4.38
CA GLN A 102 9.90 19.68 3.01
C GLN A 102 8.82 20.63 2.53
N THR A 103 8.99 21.16 1.33
CA THR A 103 8.05 22.08 0.68
C THR A 103 7.97 21.79 -0.82
N GLU A 104 6.93 22.33 -1.49
CA GLU A 104 6.78 22.26 -2.96
C GLU A 104 6.86 20.82 -3.50
N THR A 105 6.23 19.89 -2.81
CA THR A 105 6.23 18.48 -3.19
C THR A 105 5.51 18.24 -4.51
N LYS A 106 6.21 17.64 -5.49
CA LYS A 106 5.68 17.26 -6.80
C LYS A 106 5.85 15.76 -7.02
N PRO A 107 4.77 14.98 -7.07
CA PRO A 107 4.83 13.54 -7.32
C PRO A 107 5.50 13.20 -8.66
N ILE A 108 6.26 12.10 -8.69
CA ILE A 108 6.81 11.48 -9.91
C ILE A 108 6.03 10.21 -10.19
N TYR A 109 6.16 9.19 -9.31
CA TYR A 109 5.45 7.93 -9.37
C TYR A 109 4.66 7.70 -8.08
N ARG A 110 4.39 6.46 -7.71
CA ARG A 110 3.59 6.12 -6.53
C ARG A 110 4.21 6.62 -5.21
N ARG A 111 5.56 6.57 -5.09
CA ARG A 111 6.30 6.89 -3.87
C ARG A 111 7.33 8.01 -4.06
N SER A 112 7.84 8.16 -5.26
CA SER A 112 8.85 9.17 -5.59
C SER A 112 8.22 10.53 -5.84
N PHE A 113 8.95 11.55 -5.45
CA PHE A 113 8.59 12.94 -5.66
C PHE A 113 9.86 13.82 -5.63
N THR A 114 9.78 14.99 -6.20
CA THR A 114 10.72 16.07 -5.95
C THR A 114 10.15 17.04 -4.93
N ALA A 115 11.01 17.65 -4.11
CA ALA A 115 10.61 18.70 -3.19
C ALA A 115 11.76 19.70 -2.98
N VAL A 116 11.44 20.87 -2.45
CA VAL A 116 12.44 21.84 -2.00
C VAL A 116 12.60 21.67 -0.49
N TYR A 117 13.83 21.49 -0.04
CA TYR A 117 14.12 21.27 1.37
C TYR A 117 14.87 22.43 1.98
N TYR A 118 14.55 22.71 3.24
CA TYR A 118 15.23 23.70 4.09
C TYR A 118 15.79 23.01 5.33
N ILE A 119 16.96 23.44 5.78
CA ILE A 119 17.57 23.00 7.03
C ILE A 119 17.15 23.98 8.12
N TYR A 120 16.39 23.49 9.09
CA TYR A 120 16.05 24.23 10.29
C TYR A 120 16.99 23.87 11.42
N ASN A 121 17.63 24.88 12.00
CA ASN A 121 18.43 24.72 13.21
C ASN A 121 17.57 25.05 14.43
N VAL A 122 17.28 24.03 15.25
CA VAL A 122 16.38 24.16 16.40
C VAL A 122 16.91 25.17 17.43
N ARG A 123 18.24 25.17 17.68
CA ARG A 123 18.85 26.08 18.68
C ARG A 123 18.80 27.55 18.25
N ASN A 124 19.04 27.82 16.98
CA ASN A 124 19.17 29.17 16.47
C ASN A 124 17.85 29.73 15.94
N ASN A 125 16.83 28.88 15.75
CA ASN A 125 15.54 29.22 15.13
C ASN A 125 15.70 29.82 13.72
N THR A 126 16.59 29.25 12.91
CA THR A 126 16.91 29.72 11.55
C THR A 126 16.63 28.63 10.51
N LEU A 127 16.12 29.05 9.37
CA LEU A 127 15.95 28.21 8.17
C LEU A 127 16.97 28.63 7.11
N GLU A 128 17.56 27.65 6.44
CA GLU A 128 18.45 27.83 5.28
C GLU A 128 18.09 26.81 4.20
N PRO A 129 18.16 27.16 2.89
CA PRO A 129 17.96 26.18 1.83
C PRO A 129 18.95 25.04 1.95
N LEU A 130 18.53 23.80 1.67
CA LEU A 130 19.42 22.66 1.58
C LEU A 130 20.36 22.80 0.38
N SER A 131 19.84 23.32 -0.74
CA SER A 131 20.55 23.47 -2.00
C SER A 131 19.95 24.61 -2.84
N ASP A 132 20.81 25.34 -3.54
CA ASP A 132 20.42 26.36 -4.52
C ASP A 132 20.24 25.76 -5.94
N GLY A 133 20.58 24.49 -6.12
CA GLY A 133 20.59 23.80 -7.43
C GLY A 133 19.23 23.28 -7.93
N GLY A 134 18.14 23.58 -7.24
CA GLY A 134 16.78 23.11 -7.58
C GLY A 134 16.26 21.99 -6.68
N PRO A 135 15.06 21.44 -6.99
CA PRO A 135 14.41 20.43 -6.16
C PRO A 135 15.22 19.16 -5.95
N GLN A 136 15.05 18.53 -4.81
CA GLN A 136 15.76 17.33 -4.40
C GLN A 136 14.81 16.14 -4.24
N GLN A 137 15.38 14.93 -4.25
CA GLN A 137 14.69 13.69 -3.91
C GLN A 137 15.39 13.02 -2.71
N VAL A 138 14.61 12.43 -1.84
CA VAL A 138 14.98 11.46 -0.80
C VAL A 138 16.17 11.88 0.08
N PRO A 139 16.23 13.11 0.63
CA PRO A 139 17.34 13.53 1.47
C PRO A 139 17.47 12.66 2.72
N LEU A 140 18.70 12.44 3.17
CA LEU A 140 19.05 11.66 4.36
C LEU A 140 20.16 12.33 5.13
N PHE A 141 19.97 12.53 6.42
CA PHE A 141 21.06 12.92 7.33
C PHE A 141 22.07 11.78 7.54
N SER A 142 23.34 12.10 7.63
CA SER A 142 24.34 11.18 8.17
C SER A 142 24.06 10.87 9.63
N PRO A 143 24.49 9.71 10.18
CA PRO A 143 24.30 9.34 11.58
C PRO A 143 24.82 10.38 12.60
N ASP A 144 25.89 11.11 12.28
CA ASP A 144 26.42 12.20 13.10
C ASP A 144 25.67 13.54 12.94
N GLY A 145 24.68 13.62 12.04
CA GLY A 145 23.86 14.81 11.79
C GLY A 145 24.61 15.98 11.11
N ASN A 146 25.81 15.75 10.57
CA ASN A 146 26.66 16.80 10.02
C ASN A 146 26.71 16.83 8.49
N GLN A 147 26.07 15.86 7.84
CA GLN A 147 25.99 15.77 6.40
C GLN A 147 24.57 15.37 5.98
N ILE A 148 24.21 15.74 4.75
CA ILE A 148 22.97 15.33 4.10
C ILE A 148 23.30 14.87 2.69
N ALA A 149 22.88 13.65 2.33
CA ALA A 149 22.91 13.16 0.96
C ALA A 149 21.51 13.23 0.36
N PHE A 150 21.41 13.53 -0.92
CA PHE A 150 20.15 13.55 -1.67
C PHE A 150 20.40 13.25 -3.16
N VAL A 151 19.33 13.02 -3.91
CA VAL A 151 19.40 12.84 -5.37
C VAL A 151 18.78 14.05 -6.07
N ARG A 152 19.42 14.49 -7.14
CA ARG A 152 18.94 15.47 -8.11
C ARG A 152 19.42 15.07 -9.50
N ASP A 153 18.52 15.14 -10.48
CA ASP A 153 18.80 14.77 -11.86
C ASP A 153 19.49 13.41 -12.00
N ASN A 154 18.95 12.40 -11.26
CA ASN A 154 19.44 11.02 -11.20
C ASN A 154 20.88 10.84 -10.67
N ASN A 155 21.43 11.87 -10.05
CA ASN A 155 22.76 11.87 -9.46
C ASN A 155 22.72 12.12 -7.96
N LEU A 156 23.62 11.46 -7.25
CA LEU A 156 23.81 11.60 -5.81
C LEU A 156 24.65 12.83 -5.49
N PHE A 157 24.21 13.62 -4.52
CA PHE A 157 24.83 14.81 -3.99
C PHE A 157 25.06 14.68 -2.48
N LEU A 158 26.07 15.40 -1.97
CA LEU A 158 26.41 15.45 -0.56
C LEU A 158 26.60 16.91 -0.13
N VAL A 159 25.91 17.31 0.95
CA VAL A 159 26.07 18.62 1.62
C VAL A 159 26.75 18.42 2.96
N LYS A 160 27.81 19.19 3.22
CA LYS A 160 28.54 19.21 4.50
C LYS A 160 28.13 20.44 5.31
N LEU A 161 27.36 20.23 6.38
CA LEU A 161 26.73 21.31 7.16
C LEU A 161 27.74 22.14 7.96
N LEU A 162 28.83 21.52 8.46
CA LEU A 162 29.87 22.21 9.22
C LEU A 162 30.75 23.15 8.35
N PHE A 163 30.61 23.08 7.03
CA PHE A 163 31.40 23.85 6.07
C PHE A 163 30.52 24.80 5.24
N GLY A 164 29.60 25.50 5.91
CA GLY A 164 28.70 26.47 5.25
C GLY A 164 27.77 25.81 4.24
N ASN A 165 27.23 24.64 4.54
CA ASN A 165 26.35 23.86 3.68
C ASN A 165 26.95 23.59 2.27
N SER A 166 28.27 23.27 2.24
CA SER A 166 28.98 23.07 0.97
C SER A 166 28.46 21.81 0.27
N GLU A 167 27.89 22.00 -0.92
CA GLU A 167 27.39 20.95 -1.79
C GLU A 167 28.49 20.37 -2.69
N SER A 168 28.49 19.08 -2.90
CA SER A 168 29.34 18.39 -3.87
C SER A 168 28.60 17.25 -4.55
N GLN A 169 28.81 17.09 -5.86
CA GLN A 169 28.25 16.00 -6.64
C GLN A 169 29.09 14.74 -6.44
N VAL A 170 28.45 13.63 -6.13
CA VAL A 170 29.06 12.32 -5.89
C VAL A 170 29.12 11.49 -7.18
N THR A 171 28.00 11.38 -7.89
CA THR A 171 27.90 10.68 -9.18
C THR A 171 27.64 11.66 -10.32
N LYS A 172 28.03 11.30 -11.57
CA LYS A 172 27.95 12.21 -12.72
C LYS A 172 27.37 11.57 -13.97
N ASP A 173 27.08 10.29 -13.95
CA ASP A 173 26.59 9.51 -15.08
C ASP A 173 25.07 9.34 -15.07
N GLY A 174 24.38 9.89 -14.08
CA GLY A 174 22.92 9.85 -13.97
C GLY A 174 22.25 10.59 -15.12
N LYS A 175 21.30 9.92 -15.76
CA LYS A 175 20.51 10.44 -16.87
C LYS A 175 19.17 9.72 -16.94
N PHE A 176 18.09 10.48 -17.06
CA PHE A 176 16.72 9.94 -17.13
C PHE A 176 16.58 8.94 -18.28
N ASN A 177 15.95 7.80 -18.01
CA ASN A 177 15.78 6.67 -18.90
C ASN A 177 17.10 5.97 -19.33
N GLU A 178 18.19 6.22 -18.64
CA GLU A 178 19.48 5.55 -18.89
C GLU A 178 20.13 5.06 -17.60
N VAL A 179 20.51 5.97 -16.68
CA VAL A 179 21.21 5.61 -15.45
C VAL A 179 20.64 6.37 -14.26
N LEU A 180 20.31 5.66 -13.20
CA LEU A 180 19.83 6.21 -11.95
C LEU A 180 20.80 5.86 -10.82
N ASN A 181 21.20 6.83 -10.02
CA ASN A 181 22.09 6.65 -8.89
C ASN A 181 21.37 7.00 -7.59
N GLY A 182 21.22 6.04 -6.68
CA GLY A 182 20.65 6.26 -5.35
C GLY A 182 19.13 6.39 -5.29
N ILE A 183 18.43 6.22 -6.41
CA ILE A 183 16.98 6.10 -6.53
C ILE A 183 16.65 4.89 -7.42
N PRO A 184 15.54 4.17 -7.17
CA PRO A 184 15.13 3.04 -7.99
C PRO A 184 14.58 3.49 -9.35
N ASP A 185 14.58 2.56 -10.32
CA ASP A 185 13.76 2.69 -11.52
C ASP A 185 12.27 2.47 -11.20
N TRP A 186 11.41 2.64 -12.21
CA TRP A 186 9.96 2.53 -12.04
C TRP A 186 9.55 1.19 -11.43
N VAL A 187 10.06 0.06 -11.96
CA VAL A 187 9.63 -1.27 -11.53
C VAL A 187 10.12 -1.64 -10.13
N TYR A 188 11.31 -1.20 -9.74
CA TYR A 188 11.81 -1.39 -8.37
C TYR A 188 11.03 -0.54 -7.36
N GLU A 189 10.70 0.70 -7.72
CA GLU A 189 9.86 1.55 -6.87
C GLU A 189 8.49 0.92 -6.65
N GLU A 190 7.85 0.46 -7.72
CA GLU A 190 6.50 -0.09 -7.67
C GLU A 190 6.48 -1.42 -6.92
N GLU A 191 7.35 -2.37 -7.26
CA GLU A 191 7.25 -3.77 -6.86
C GLU A 191 8.11 -4.15 -5.65
N PHE A 192 9.16 -3.41 -5.35
CA PHE A 192 9.93 -3.56 -4.10
C PHE A 192 9.64 -2.47 -3.08
N GLY A 193 8.79 -1.52 -3.38
CA GLY A 193 8.17 -0.62 -2.41
C GLY A 193 9.10 0.41 -1.77
N PHE A 194 10.08 0.97 -2.47
CA PHE A 194 10.99 1.99 -1.95
C PHE A 194 11.31 3.08 -2.97
N ASN A 195 11.80 4.24 -2.48
CA ASN A 195 12.19 5.38 -3.32
C ASN A 195 13.61 5.91 -3.04
N ARG A 196 14.32 5.37 -2.02
CA ARG A 196 15.70 5.71 -1.71
C ARG A 196 16.58 4.47 -1.77
N ALA A 197 17.62 4.53 -2.59
CA ALA A 197 18.55 3.43 -2.84
C ALA A 197 19.98 3.79 -2.42
N PHE A 198 20.15 4.54 -1.32
CA PHE A 198 21.45 4.86 -0.71
C PHE A 198 21.34 4.94 0.82
N ASP A 199 22.46 4.78 1.50
CA ASP A 199 22.56 4.86 2.96
C ASP A 199 23.95 5.32 3.39
N PHE A 200 24.07 5.87 4.61
CA PHE A 200 25.33 6.23 5.24
C PHE A 200 25.85 5.12 6.16
N SER A 201 27.18 4.95 6.23
CA SER A 201 27.81 4.12 7.25
C SER A 201 27.61 4.70 8.65
N ALA A 202 27.68 3.84 9.67
CA ALA A 202 27.48 4.22 11.09
C ALA A 202 28.45 5.33 11.56
N ASP A 203 29.67 5.36 11.02
CA ASP A 203 30.69 6.39 11.27
C ASP A 203 30.54 7.66 10.40
N SER A 204 29.53 7.72 9.55
CA SER A 204 29.27 8.83 8.63
C SER A 204 30.39 9.11 7.60
N GLN A 205 31.29 8.14 7.37
CA GLN A 205 32.43 8.31 6.47
C GLN A 205 32.22 7.73 5.07
N MET A 206 31.22 6.86 4.92
CA MET A 206 30.91 6.20 3.66
C MET A 206 29.46 6.45 3.25
N LEU A 207 29.22 6.55 1.93
CA LEU A 207 27.91 6.40 1.31
C LEU A 207 27.89 5.11 0.50
N ALA A 208 26.83 4.32 0.63
CA ALA A 208 26.55 3.21 -0.28
C ALA A 208 25.32 3.55 -1.11
N TYR A 209 25.30 3.15 -2.39
CA TYR A 209 24.15 3.35 -3.26
C TYR A 209 24.01 2.23 -4.28
N ILE A 210 22.78 2.00 -4.73
CA ILE A 210 22.49 1.16 -5.89
C ILE A 210 22.51 2.04 -7.13
N ARG A 211 23.20 1.59 -8.17
CA ARG A 211 23.20 2.14 -9.52
C ARG A 211 22.32 1.26 -10.40
N PHE A 212 21.34 1.85 -11.04
CA PHE A 212 20.43 1.19 -11.98
C PHE A 212 20.80 1.64 -13.39
N ASP A 213 21.16 0.69 -14.25
CA ASP A 213 21.36 0.93 -15.68
C ASP A 213 20.16 0.38 -16.44
N GLU A 214 19.23 1.25 -16.78
CA GLU A 214 17.99 0.94 -17.49
C GLU A 214 18.09 1.18 -19.01
N SER A 215 19.30 1.41 -19.53
CA SER A 215 19.51 1.74 -20.95
C SER A 215 18.95 0.68 -21.90
N GLN A 216 19.01 -0.59 -21.52
CA GLN A 216 18.50 -1.73 -22.31
C GLN A 216 17.04 -2.07 -22.03
N VAL A 217 16.42 -1.51 -20.99
CA VAL A 217 15.01 -1.72 -20.71
C VAL A 217 14.16 -1.04 -21.79
N PRO A 218 13.16 -1.70 -22.35
CA PRO A 218 12.30 -1.09 -23.35
C PRO A 218 11.53 0.11 -22.83
N MET A 219 11.33 1.09 -23.72
CA MET A 219 10.53 2.28 -23.45
C MET A 219 9.06 1.96 -23.63
N TYR A 220 8.22 2.45 -22.71
CA TYR A 220 6.78 2.53 -22.90
C TYR A 220 6.37 3.99 -23.06
N SER A 221 5.36 4.25 -23.91
CA SER A 221 4.87 5.60 -24.21
C SER A 221 3.34 5.62 -24.25
N PHE A 222 2.75 6.65 -23.67
CA PHE A 222 1.34 6.96 -23.84
C PHE A 222 1.13 8.47 -24.06
N PRO A 223 0.02 8.86 -24.74
CA PRO A 223 -0.23 10.26 -25.04
C PRO A 223 -0.68 11.06 -23.80
N TRP A 224 -0.18 12.30 -23.71
CA TRP A 224 -0.73 13.36 -22.88
C TRP A 224 -1.61 14.27 -23.70
N TYR A 225 -2.80 14.54 -23.22
CA TYR A 225 -3.74 15.49 -23.82
C TYR A 225 -3.82 16.76 -22.95
N LYS A 226 -4.37 17.84 -23.50
CA LYS A 226 -4.61 19.06 -22.72
C LYS A 226 -5.37 18.77 -21.42
N GLY A 227 -6.44 18.00 -21.49
CA GLY A 227 -7.27 17.71 -20.33
C GLY A 227 -7.91 18.96 -19.72
N MET A 228 -8.39 18.85 -18.48
CA MET A 228 -9.03 19.97 -17.77
C MET A 228 -8.71 20.03 -16.27
N ALA A 229 -8.38 18.90 -15.63
CA ALA A 229 -8.11 18.85 -14.19
C ALA A 229 -6.95 17.87 -13.86
N PRO A 230 -5.70 18.30 -13.94
CA PRO A 230 -5.22 19.62 -14.39
C PRO A 230 -5.31 19.82 -15.91
N ALA A 231 -5.33 21.09 -16.34
CA ALA A 231 -5.16 21.42 -17.74
C ALA A 231 -3.67 21.53 -18.08
N LEU A 232 -3.23 20.79 -19.10
CA LEU A 232 -1.86 20.79 -19.63
C LEU A 232 -1.85 21.63 -20.91
N ASN A 233 -1.76 22.94 -20.75
CA ASN A 233 -1.92 23.90 -21.85
C ASN A 233 -0.85 23.77 -22.93
N GLU A 234 0.30 23.20 -22.61
CA GLU A 234 1.34 22.85 -23.58
C GLU A 234 0.89 21.86 -24.65
N TYR A 235 -0.15 21.09 -24.38
CA TYR A 235 -0.74 20.09 -25.29
C TYR A 235 -2.08 20.56 -25.88
N GLU A 236 -2.28 21.86 -26.02
CA GLU A 236 -3.55 22.41 -26.53
C GLU A 236 -3.80 22.05 -27.99
N VAL A 237 -2.77 22.03 -28.81
CA VAL A 237 -2.87 21.82 -30.28
C VAL A 237 -2.51 20.37 -30.63
N TYR A 238 -1.42 19.86 -30.10
CA TYR A 238 -0.96 18.49 -30.32
C TYR A 238 -0.80 17.76 -28.98
N PRO A 239 -1.13 16.47 -28.92
CA PRO A 239 -0.84 15.70 -27.72
C PRO A 239 0.68 15.60 -27.48
N GLY A 240 1.07 15.55 -26.21
CA GLY A 240 2.42 15.18 -25.80
C GLY A 240 2.57 13.67 -25.70
N ALA A 241 3.78 13.22 -25.36
CA ALA A 241 4.07 11.82 -25.04
C ALA A 241 4.69 11.74 -23.63
N TYR A 242 4.24 10.79 -22.83
CA TYR A 242 4.92 10.41 -21.61
C TYR A 242 5.67 9.12 -21.86
N GLU A 243 6.99 9.15 -21.66
CA GLU A 243 7.89 8.05 -21.99
C GLU A 243 8.72 7.66 -20.76
N TYR A 244 8.73 6.37 -20.45
CA TYR A 244 9.50 5.82 -19.34
C TYR A 244 9.84 4.35 -19.57
N LYS A 245 10.80 3.84 -18.81
CA LYS A 245 11.25 2.45 -18.91
C LYS A 245 10.27 1.53 -18.16
N TYR A 246 9.79 0.51 -18.86
CA TYR A 246 8.83 -0.45 -18.31
C TYR A 246 9.15 -1.87 -18.82
N PRO A 247 9.79 -2.71 -17.99
CA PRO A 247 10.10 -4.07 -18.39
C PRO A 247 8.87 -4.96 -18.28
N MET A 248 8.67 -5.83 -19.29
CA MET A 248 7.60 -6.84 -19.31
C MET A 248 8.19 -8.24 -19.07
N PRO A 249 7.36 -9.27 -18.77
CA PRO A 249 7.83 -10.61 -18.48
C PRO A 249 8.68 -11.21 -19.62
N GLY A 250 9.84 -11.74 -19.26
CA GLY A 250 10.80 -12.33 -20.21
C GLY A 250 11.71 -11.32 -20.89
N ILE A 251 11.55 -10.02 -20.60
CA ILE A 251 12.38 -8.92 -21.13
C ILE A 251 13.44 -8.53 -20.09
N ASP A 252 14.49 -7.83 -20.53
CA ASP A 252 15.57 -7.38 -19.67
C ASP A 252 15.07 -6.34 -18.65
N ASN A 253 15.46 -6.53 -17.38
CA ASN A 253 15.35 -5.53 -16.33
C ASN A 253 16.62 -4.66 -16.30
N SER A 254 16.60 -3.59 -15.51
CA SER A 254 17.79 -2.78 -15.24
C SER A 254 18.92 -3.64 -14.71
N LYS A 255 20.14 -3.37 -15.17
CA LYS A 255 21.36 -3.95 -14.59
C LYS A 255 21.69 -3.17 -13.33
N VAL A 256 21.77 -3.86 -12.21
CA VAL A 256 21.95 -3.25 -10.89
C VAL A 256 23.31 -3.59 -10.31
N THR A 257 23.96 -2.60 -9.72
CA THR A 257 25.25 -2.76 -9.03
C THR A 257 25.24 -1.91 -7.75
N VAL A 258 25.98 -2.36 -6.73
CA VAL A 258 26.16 -1.62 -5.48
C VAL A 258 27.51 -0.95 -5.49
N HIS A 259 27.52 0.31 -5.12
CA HIS A 259 28.72 1.15 -5.04
C HIS A 259 28.86 1.76 -3.66
N THR A 260 30.10 2.00 -3.24
CA THR A 260 30.42 2.75 -2.03
C THR A 260 31.31 3.93 -2.39
N PHE A 261 31.06 5.06 -1.74
CA PHE A 261 31.81 6.29 -1.88
C PHE A 261 32.45 6.67 -0.55
N ASP A 262 33.77 6.73 -0.50
CA ASP A 262 34.52 7.24 0.65
C ASP A 262 34.51 8.76 0.64
N ILE A 263 33.88 9.38 1.62
CA ILE A 263 33.64 10.82 1.70
C ILE A 263 34.92 11.62 1.85
N LYS A 264 35.94 11.07 2.51
CA LYS A 264 37.21 11.74 2.73
C LYS A 264 38.11 11.66 1.51
N SER A 265 38.33 10.47 0.97
CA SER A 265 39.19 10.26 -0.19
C SER A 265 38.52 10.57 -1.52
N ARG A 266 37.15 10.64 -1.55
CA ARG A 266 36.31 10.82 -2.75
C ARG A 266 36.47 9.68 -3.75
N VAL A 267 36.78 8.47 -3.30
CA VAL A 267 36.94 7.30 -4.13
C VAL A 267 35.66 6.48 -4.11
N THR A 268 35.14 6.16 -5.30
CA THR A 268 34.03 5.22 -5.48
C THR A 268 34.56 3.83 -5.78
N ARG A 269 33.95 2.81 -5.19
CA ARG A 269 34.22 1.39 -5.43
C ARG A 269 32.94 0.65 -5.71
N GLN A 270 32.97 -0.28 -6.67
CA GLN A 270 31.90 -1.23 -6.86
C GLN A 270 32.09 -2.43 -5.95
N MET A 271 31.00 -2.93 -5.34
CA MET A 271 31.05 -4.14 -4.50
C MET A 271 31.21 -5.40 -5.37
N ASP A 272 32.01 -6.34 -4.88
CA ASP A 272 32.19 -7.68 -5.50
C ASP A 272 31.04 -8.60 -5.10
N LEU A 273 29.82 -8.18 -5.49
CA LEU A 273 28.60 -8.90 -5.16
C LEU A 273 28.38 -10.05 -6.15
N PRO A 274 28.26 -11.32 -5.69
CA PRO A 274 27.96 -12.45 -6.55
C PRO A 274 26.47 -12.51 -6.88
N LEU A 275 25.97 -11.50 -7.58
CA LEU A 275 24.59 -11.42 -8.04
C LEU A 275 24.39 -12.32 -9.26
N ASP A 276 23.27 -13.04 -9.33
CA ASP A 276 22.83 -13.73 -10.54
C ASP A 276 22.68 -12.74 -11.70
N VAL A 277 22.89 -13.19 -12.94
CA VAL A 277 22.91 -12.32 -14.13
C VAL A 277 21.68 -11.42 -14.22
N ASP A 278 20.50 -11.94 -13.89
CA ASP A 278 19.22 -11.22 -13.90
C ASP A 278 18.63 -11.09 -12.49
N GLY A 279 19.49 -11.08 -11.47
CA GLY A 279 19.07 -10.93 -10.07
C GLY A 279 18.68 -9.52 -9.69
N TYR A 280 17.97 -9.40 -8.59
CA TYR A 280 17.51 -8.13 -8.03
C TYR A 280 18.27 -7.76 -6.76
N ILE A 281 18.36 -6.45 -6.49
CA ILE A 281 18.86 -5.87 -5.22
C ILE A 281 17.73 -5.03 -4.62
N PRO A 282 16.73 -5.63 -3.95
CA PRO A 282 15.58 -4.90 -3.44
C PRO A 282 15.91 -3.94 -2.30
N ARG A 283 17.02 -4.13 -1.58
CA ARG A 283 17.43 -3.24 -0.47
C ARG A 283 18.94 -3.26 -0.26
N ILE A 284 19.45 -2.14 0.23
CA ILE A 284 20.74 -2.04 0.94
C ILE A 284 20.52 -1.30 2.26
N LYS A 285 21.34 -1.60 3.27
CA LYS A 285 21.30 -0.93 4.56
C LYS A 285 22.65 -1.06 5.26
N PHE A 286 23.23 0.04 5.71
CA PHE A 286 24.32 -0.06 6.64
C PHE A 286 23.81 -0.61 7.99
N THR A 287 24.59 -1.50 8.59
CA THR A 287 24.34 -2.00 9.94
C THR A 287 24.88 -1.01 10.99
N ASN A 288 24.84 -1.40 12.26
CA ASN A 288 25.47 -0.61 13.33
C ASN A 288 27.02 -0.69 13.30
N ASP A 289 27.60 -1.58 12.49
CA ASP A 289 29.04 -1.69 12.22
C ASP A 289 29.36 -0.91 10.94
N GLU A 290 30.24 0.08 11.03
CA GLU A 290 30.70 0.92 9.92
C GLU A 290 31.37 0.12 8.77
N ASN A 291 31.81 -1.11 9.06
CA ASN A 291 32.43 -2.02 8.08
C ASN A 291 31.46 -3.04 7.50
N ALA A 292 30.17 -2.96 7.82
CA ALA A 292 29.18 -3.92 7.40
C ALA A 292 27.98 -3.27 6.70
N LEU A 293 28.00 -3.31 5.36
CA LEU A 293 26.88 -2.97 4.50
C LEU A 293 26.06 -4.24 4.24
N ALA A 294 24.83 -4.26 4.67
CA ALA A 294 23.87 -5.32 4.32
C ALA A 294 23.35 -5.10 2.92
N ILE A 295 23.45 -6.13 2.07
CA ILE A 295 22.91 -6.16 0.72
C ILE A 295 21.94 -7.32 0.61
N MET A 296 20.68 -7.02 0.32
CA MET A 296 19.62 -8.00 0.10
C MET A 296 19.50 -8.29 -1.39
N THR A 297 19.49 -9.55 -1.78
CA THR A 297 19.35 -9.95 -3.18
C THR A 297 18.26 -11.00 -3.36
N LEU A 298 17.68 -11.02 -4.54
CA LEU A 298 16.77 -12.07 -5.01
C LEU A 298 17.26 -12.57 -6.37
N ASN A 299 17.10 -13.87 -6.64
CA ASN A 299 17.22 -14.39 -8.00
C ASN A 299 16.01 -13.92 -8.84
N ARG A 300 16.04 -14.08 -10.15
CA ARG A 300 14.95 -13.65 -11.04
C ARG A 300 13.61 -14.31 -10.73
N HIS A 301 13.59 -15.57 -10.33
CA HIS A 301 12.37 -16.26 -9.89
C HIS A 301 11.86 -15.77 -8.53
N GLN A 302 12.63 -14.93 -7.82
CA GLN A 302 12.30 -14.37 -6.51
C GLN A 302 11.95 -15.45 -5.46
N ASN A 303 12.49 -16.63 -5.62
CA ASN A 303 12.31 -17.77 -4.72
C ASN A 303 13.56 -18.10 -3.89
N ARG A 304 14.65 -17.35 -4.08
CA ARG A 304 15.86 -17.38 -3.25
C ARG A 304 16.23 -15.96 -2.84
N PHE A 305 16.21 -15.75 -1.55
CA PHE A 305 16.65 -14.52 -0.89
C PHE A 305 18.03 -14.76 -0.26
N ASP A 306 18.98 -13.88 -0.54
CA ASP A 306 20.31 -13.88 0.06
C ASP A 306 20.58 -12.54 0.76
N LEU A 307 21.07 -12.60 2.00
CA LEU A 307 21.59 -11.47 2.74
C LEU A 307 23.11 -11.55 2.80
N TYR A 308 23.76 -10.56 2.20
CA TYR A 308 25.21 -10.38 2.25
C TYR A 308 25.60 -9.31 3.25
N LEU A 309 26.70 -9.49 3.96
CA LEU A 309 27.46 -8.41 4.59
C LEU A 309 28.66 -8.09 3.72
N ALA A 310 28.72 -6.84 3.26
CA ALA A 310 29.79 -6.33 2.41
C ALA A 310 30.67 -5.34 3.18
N ASN A 311 32.00 -5.45 3.06
CA ASN A 311 32.89 -4.44 3.59
C ASN A 311 33.03 -3.29 2.59
N PRO A 312 32.62 -2.06 2.95
CA PRO A 312 32.55 -0.94 2.01
C PRO A 312 33.89 -0.46 1.49
N ARG A 313 35.02 -0.84 2.13
CA ARG A 313 36.37 -0.44 1.75
C ARG A 313 37.12 -1.52 0.97
N SER A 314 36.98 -2.79 1.34
CA SER A 314 37.61 -3.92 0.63
C SER A 314 36.78 -4.49 -0.50
N THR A 315 35.51 -4.09 -0.64
CA THR A 315 34.51 -4.55 -1.62
C THR A 315 34.01 -5.98 -1.43
N LEU A 316 34.61 -6.77 -0.54
CA LEU A 316 34.28 -8.17 -0.32
C LEU A 316 32.87 -8.33 0.25
N CYS A 317 32.11 -9.24 -0.34
CA CYS A 317 30.75 -9.60 0.08
C CYS A 317 30.72 -11.03 0.63
N LYS A 318 30.16 -11.19 1.83
CA LYS A 318 30.01 -12.50 2.49
C LYS A 318 28.52 -12.81 2.64
N LEU A 319 28.07 -13.93 2.08
CA LEU A 319 26.73 -14.46 2.33
C LEU A 319 26.61 -14.88 3.81
N ILE A 320 25.57 -14.39 4.49
CA ILE A 320 25.33 -14.69 5.91
C ILE A 320 23.98 -15.38 6.15
N ILE A 321 22.94 -15.07 5.37
CA ILE A 321 21.64 -15.72 5.48
C ILE A 321 21.13 -16.02 4.08
N ARG A 322 20.57 -17.22 3.90
CA ARG A 322 19.82 -17.63 2.72
C ARG A 322 18.45 -18.13 3.14
N ASP A 323 17.42 -17.69 2.45
CA ASP A 323 16.06 -18.22 2.55
C ASP A 323 15.56 -18.63 1.18
N GLU A 324 14.93 -19.79 1.08
CA GLU A 324 14.48 -20.38 -0.19
C GLU A 324 13.03 -20.85 -0.05
N ALA A 325 12.29 -20.78 -1.14
CA ALA A 325 10.90 -21.25 -1.23
C ALA A 325 10.67 -21.94 -2.59
N ASP A 326 9.72 -22.86 -2.64
CA ASP A 326 9.35 -23.52 -3.89
C ASP A 326 8.67 -22.55 -4.89
N GLN A 327 7.93 -21.57 -4.37
CA GLN A 327 7.22 -20.58 -5.19
C GLN A 327 7.99 -19.26 -5.22
N TYR A 328 7.76 -18.39 -4.23
CA TYR A 328 8.39 -17.08 -4.11
C TYR A 328 8.58 -16.69 -2.64
N ILE A 329 9.56 -15.83 -2.40
CA ILE A 329 9.82 -15.22 -1.08
C ILE A 329 8.84 -14.07 -0.85
N LYS A 330 8.21 -14.03 0.32
CA LYS A 330 7.32 -12.92 0.71
C LYS A 330 8.13 -11.65 0.93
N GLU A 331 7.58 -10.51 0.51
CA GLU A 331 8.26 -9.20 0.60
C GLU A 331 8.74 -8.87 2.02
N SER A 332 7.99 -9.25 3.04
CA SER A 332 8.37 -9.03 4.45
C SER A 332 9.73 -9.61 4.84
N ALA A 333 10.21 -10.63 4.11
CA ALA A 333 11.51 -11.25 4.38
C ALA A 333 12.69 -10.33 4.08
N TYR A 334 12.57 -9.42 3.11
CA TYR A 334 13.65 -8.49 2.72
C TYR A 334 13.33 -7.03 2.98
N ALA A 335 12.07 -6.66 3.08
CA ALA A 335 11.66 -5.27 3.27
C ALA A 335 11.77 -4.79 4.72
N ASP A 336 11.63 -5.68 5.71
CA ASP A 336 11.55 -5.34 7.14
C ASP A 336 12.59 -6.08 8.00
N ILE A 337 13.83 -6.16 7.50
CA ILE A 337 14.96 -6.68 8.29
C ILE A 337 15.44 -5.59 9.24
N ARG A 338 15.59 -5.94 10.53
CA ARG A 338 16.10 -5.04 11.56
C ARG A 338 17.47 -5.48 12.04
N PHE A 339 18.44 -4.55 11.96
CA PHE A 339 19.80 -4.76 12.41
C PHE A 339 19.99 -4.15 13.80
N TYR A 340 20.41 -4.98 14.75
CA TYR A 340 20.79 -4.60 16.09
C TYR A 340 22.30 -4.81 16.26
N PRO A 341 22.96 -4.26 17.31
CA PRO A 341 24.42 -4.37 17.46
C PRO A 341 24.97 -5.80 17.34
N ASN A 342 24.27 -6.79 17.89
CA ASN A 342 24.72 -8.19 17.90
C ASN A 342 23.76 -9.16 17.22
N HIS A 343 22.63 -8.66 16.68
CA HIS A 343 21.57 -9.52 16.17
C HIS A 343 20.90 -8.94 14.93
N ILE A 344 20.24 -9.85 14.20
CA ILE A 344 19.34 -9.53 13.08
C ILE A 344 17.99 -10.15 13.39
N VAL A 345 16.92 -9.40 13.18
CA VAL A 345 15.55 -9.90 13.22
C VAL A 345 14.95 -9.81 11.81
N MET A 346 14.43 -10.92 11.31
CA MET A 346 13.75 -10.96 10.02
C MET A 346 12.49 -11.83 10.09
N MET A 347 11.60 -11.65 9.12
CA MET A 347 10.44 -12.52 8.92
C MET A 347 10.69 -13.55 7.83
N SER A 348 10.07 -14.72 7.94
CA SER A 348 10.12 -15.78 6.94
C SER A 348 8.88 -16.66 7.02
N GLU A 349 8.46 -17.20 5.88
CA GLU A 349 7.37 -18.20 5.77
C GLU A 349 7.87 -19.64 5.71
N ARG A 350 9.10 -19.92 6.06
CA ARG A 350 9.75 -21.25 5.92
C ARG A 350 9.04 -22.40 6.63
N ASP A 351 8.17 -22.11 7.59
CA ASP A 351 7.33 -23.10 8.29
C ASP A 351 5.85 -23.08 7.84
N GLY A 352 5.56 -22.37 6.74
CA GLY A 352 4.21 -22.25 6.15
C GLY A 352 3.42 -21.02 6.57
N TYR A 353 3.91 -20.26 7.56
CA TYR A 353 3.32 -19.00 8.01
C TYR A 353 4.42 -17.94 8.22
N ASN A 354 4.07 -16.66 8.07
CA ASN A 354 5.03 -15.58 8.26
C ASN A 354 5.35 -15.38 9.74
N HIS A 355 6.58 -15.67 10.16
CA HIS A 355 7.03 -15.62 11.54
C HIS A 355 8.36 -14.87 11.71
N LEU A 356 8.64 -14.46 12.96
CA LEU A 356 9.87 -13.76 13.35
C LEU A 356 10.99 -14.76 13.71
N TYR A 357 12.18 -14.47 13.19
CA TYR A 357 13.41 -15.22 13.43
C TYR A 357 14.52 -14.30 13.92
N LEU A 358 15.26 -14.75 14.93
CA LEU A 358 16.40 -14.06 15.50
C LEU A 358 17.69 -14.75 15.05
N TYR A 359 18.60 -13.94 14.49
CA TYR A 359 19.95 -14.37 14.10
C TYR A 359 21.01 -13.57 14.86
N THR A 360 22.20 -14.13 15.00
CA THR A 360 23.39 -13.33 15.36
C THR A 360 23.70 -12.34 14.24
N ALA A 361 24.49 -11.30 14.54
CA ALA A 361 24.95 -10.35 13.51
C ALA A 361 25.74 -11.04 12.36
N GLY A 362 26.34 -12.22 12.61
CA GLY A 362 27.03 -13.03 11.61
C GLY A 362 26.13 -13.98 10.82
N GLY A 363 24.80 -13.96 11.03
CA GLY A 363 23.84 -14.75 10.26
C GLY A 363 23.53 -16.15 10.80
N ASN A 364 24.04 -16.53 11.99
CA ASN A 364 23.66 -17.81 12.59
C ASN A 364 22.29 -17.71 13.24
N LEU A 365 21.38 -18.63 12.93
CA LEU A 365 20.05 -18.69 13.54
C LEU A 365 20.18 -18.93 15.04
N VAL A 366 19.63 -18.04 15.85
CA VAL A 366 19.54 -18.17 17.31
C VAL A 366 18.27 -18.92 17.67
N ARG A 367 17.11 -18.45 17.18
CA ARG A 367 15.81 -19.10 17.40
C ARG A 367 14.70 -18.52 16.51
N GLN A 368 13.67 -19.30 16.31
CA GLN A 368 12.36 -18.79 15.87
C GLN A 368 11.66 -18.14 17.07
N ILE A 369 11.15 -16.92 16.91
CA ILE A 369 10.54 -16.15 18.00
C ILE A 369 9.04 -16.43 18.10
N THR A 370 8.34 -16.45 16.96
CA THR A 370 6.91 -16.72 16.88
C THR A 370 6.66 -18.00 16.09
N GLN A 371 5.61 -18.75 16.43
CA GLN A 371 5.24 -19.98 15.74
C GLN A 371 3.76 -20.27 15.89
N GLY A 372 3.17 -21.01 14.96
CA GLY A 372 1.76 -21.41 14.98
C GLY A 372 1.05 -21.14 13.65
N LYS A 373 -0.22 -21.50 13.58
CA LYS A 373 -1.07 -21.32 12.38
C LYS A 373 -1.64 -19.89 12.33
N TYR A 374 -0.78 -18.90 12.26
CA TYR A 374 -1.12 -17.48 12.12
C TYR A 374 0.06 -16.72 11.50
N GLU A 375 -0.18 -15.54 11.01
CA GLU A 375 0.86 -14.71 10.42
C GLU A 375 1.20 -13.51 11.30
N VAL A 376 2.49 -13.25 11.48
CA VAL A 376 2.98 -11.94 11.89
C VAL A 376 2.80 -10.99 10.72
N LYS A 377 2.04 -9.92 10.94
CA LYS A 377 1.79 -8.89 9.92
C LYS A 377 2.89 -7.82 9.92
N ASN A 378 3.33 -7.41 11.10
CA ASN A 378 4.38 -6.41 11.28
C ASN A 378 5.24 -6.73 12.49
N PHE A 379 6.55 -6.57 12.35
CA PHE A 379 7.48 -6.51 13.46
C PHE A 379 7.55 -5.07 13.98
N LEU A 380 7.15 -4.83 15.22
CA LEU A 380 7.03 -3.49 15.81
C LEU A 380 8.29 -3.04 16.54
N GLY A 381 9.09 -3.97 17.04
CA GLY A 381 10.37 -3.69 17.68
C GLY A 381 10.78 -4.71 18.75
N TRP A 382 12.00 -4.56 19.23
CA TRP A 382 12.60 -5.39 20.26
C TRP A 382 13.19 -4.53 21.36
N ASP A 383 12.70 -4.70 22.59
CA ASP A 383 13.38 -4.20 23.78
C ASP A 383 14.50 -5.19 24.13
N GLU A 384 15.74 -4.86 23.70
CA GLU A 384 16.91 -5.73 23.93
C GLU A 384 17.21 -5.93 25.41
N LYS A 385 16.98 -4.91 26.26
CA LYS A 385 17.25 -4.98 27.71
C LYS A 385 16.30 -5.94 28.41
N ALA A 386 15.02 -5.86 28.09
CA ALA A 386 13.99 -6.75 28.60
C ALA A 386 13.90 -8.07 27.80
N ASN A 387 14.64 -8.19 26.69
CA ASN A 387 14.56 -9.27 25.72
C ASN A 387 13.12 -9.60 25.34
N THR A 388 12.35 -8.57 24.97
CA THR A 388 10.92 -8.65 24.67
C THR A 388 10.67 -8.13 23.27
N PHE A 389 10.05 -8.95 22.41
CA PHE A 389 9.68 -8.63 21.03
C PHE A 389 8.22 -8.19 20.97
N TYR A 390 7.92 -7.17 20.18
CA TYR A 390 6.59 -6.62 19.95
C TYR A 390 6.22 -6.80 18.50
N TYR A 391 5.01 -7.29 18.24
CA TYR A 391 4.55 -7.57 16.87
C TYR A 391 3.02 -7.48 16.75
N GLN A 392 2.56 -7.29 15.52
CA GLN A 392 1.16 -7.39 15.14
C GLN A 392 0.95 -8.72 14.43
N SER A 393 -0.10 -9.46 14.80
CA SER A 393 -0.44 -10.71 14.12
C SER A 393 -1.96 -10.92 14.05
N ASN A 394 -2.36 -11.86 13.18
CA ASN A 394 -3.74 -12.30 13.05
C ASN A 394 -4.04 -13.57 13.87
N GLU A 395 -3.29 -13.82 14.92
CA GLU A 395 -3.53 -14.93 15.83
C GLU A 395 -4.97 -14.91 16.37
N GLY A 396 -5.65 -16.04 16.31
CA GLY A 396 -7.03 -16.19 16.74
C GLY A 396 -8.09 -16.00 15.66
N SER A 397 -7.83 -15.20 14.61
CA SER A 397 -8.72 -15.06 13.46
C SER A 397 -8.02 -14.45 12.27
N PRO A 398 -8.14 -15.01 11.07
CA PRO A 398 -7.59 -14.39 9.86
C PRO A 398 -8.24 -13.04 9.53
N LEU A 399 -9.42 -12.73 10.07
CA LEU A 399 -10.15 -11.48 9.83
C LEU A 399 -9.72 -10.33 10.74
N ARG A 400 -8.87 -10.58 11.74
CA ARG A 400 -8.51 -9.63 12.78
C ARG A 400 -7.01 -9.49 12.94
N SER A 401 -6.58 -8.42 13.57
CA SER A 401 -5.21 -8.27 14.01
C SER A 401 -5.13 -7.69 15.41
N ALA A 402 -4.13 -8.13 16.17
CA ALA A 402 -3.89 -7.70 17.53
C ALA A 402 -2.39 -7.44 17.74
N ILE A 403 -2.10 -6.65 18.78
CA ILE A 403 -0.74 -6.34 19.19
C ILE A 403 -0.34 -7.31 20.30
N TYR A 404 0.82 -7.91 20.14
CA TYR A 404 1.39 -8.89 21.06
C TYR A 404 2.79 -8.52 21.49
N LYS A 405 3.20 -9.01 22.64
CA LYS A 405 4.60 -9.13 23.02
C LYS A 405 4.94 -10.56 23.39
N ILE A 406 6.18 -10.94 23.17
CA ILE A 406 6.75 -12.22 23.59
C ILE A 406 8.06 -12.00 24.32
N ASP A 407 8.23 -12.56 25.51
CA ASP A 407 9.40 -12.37 26.34
C ASP A 407 10.50 -13.42 26.06
N ALA A 408 11.63 -13.29 26.78
CA ALA A 408 12.78 -14.20 26.68
C ALA A 408 12.42 -15.67 26.96
N LYS A 409 11.38 -15.92 27.76
CA LYS A 409 10.92 -17.26 28.13
C LYS A 409 9.87 -17.81 27.17
N GLY A 410 9.55 -17.05 26.10
CA GLY A 410 8.51 -17.43 25.14
C GLY A 410 7.08 -17.18 25.62
N ARG A 411 6.90 -16.43 26.73
CA ARG A 411 5.56 -16.11 27.23
C ARG A 411 4.97 -14.99 26.39
N LYS A 412 3.85 -15.29 25.74
CA LYS A 412 3.10 -14.38 24.88
C LYS A 412 2.05 -13.61 25.70
N THR A 413 1.91 -12.33 25.41
CA THR A 413 0.88 -11.47 26.01
C THR A 413 0.21 -10.66 24.91
N LYS A 414 -1.12 -10.73 24.81
CA LYS A 414 -1.93 -9.86 23.95
C LYS A 414 -2.05 -8.49 24.62
N LEU A 415 -1.67 -7.42 23.93
CA LEU A 415 -1.71 -6.06 24.46
C LEU A 415 -3.00 -5.32 24.07
N SER A 416 -3.55 -5.59 22.89
CA SER A 416 -4.79 -4.97 22.43
C SER A 416 -6.01 -5.66 23.05
N ALA A 417 -6.85 -4.88 23.74
CA ALA A 417 -7.98 -5.42 24.51
C ALA A 417 -9.22 -5.70 23.66
N LYS A 418 -9.38 -5.00 22.51
CA LYS A 418 -10.59 -5.05 21.69
C LYS A 418 -10.42 -5.95 20.48
N GLU A 419 -11.48 -6.71 20.14
CA GLU A 419 -11.54 -7.54 18.96
C GLU A 419 -11.85 -6.72 17.71
N GLY A 420 -11.03 -6.87 16.68
CA GLY A 420 -11.08 -6.14 15.43
C GLY A 420 -9.68 -6.01 14.81
N THR A 421 -9.44 -4.94 14.08
CA THR A 421 -8.13 -4.63 13.52
C THR A 421 -7.42 -3.63 14.41
N ASN A 422 -6.23 -3.99 14.87
CA ASN A 422 -5.35 -3.16 15.69
C ASN A 422 -4.00 -2.98 14.99
N SER A 423 -3.47 -1.75 15.00
CA SER A 423 -2.11 -1.43 14.57
C SER A 423 -1.45 -0.52 15.59
N ALA A 424 -0.11 -0.52 15.66
CA ALA A 424 0.60 0.22 16.70
C ALA A 424 1.86 0.92 16.17
N ILE A 425 2.13 2.11 16.75
CA ILE A 425 3.40 2.84 16.61
C ILE A 425 4.01 2.93 18.02
N PHE A 426 5.15 2.28 18.23
CA PHE A 426 5.82 2.28 19.51
C PHE A 426 6.73 3.50 19.69
N SER A 427 6.89 3.94 20.96
CA SER A 427 7.94 4.86 21.36
C SER A 427 9.33 4.21 21.16
N HIS A 428 10.36 5.01 20.99
CA HIS A 428 11.71 4.53 20.74
C HIS A 428 12.22 3.51 21.80
N THR A 429 11.81 3.68 23.05
CA THR A 429 12.15 2.79 24.18
C THR A 429 11.18 1.63 24.37
N MET A 430 10.21 1.41 23.50
CA MET A 430 9.16 0.39 23.60
C MET A 430 8.30 0.49 24.88
N LYS A 431 8.31 1.63 25.57
CA LYS A 431 7.59 1.85 26.81
C LYS A 431 6.11 2.21 26.59
N TYR A 432 5.82 2.90 25.50
CA TYR A 432 4.50 3.34 25.11
C TYR A 432 4.21 2.97 23.65
N TYR A 433 2.92 2.90 23.31
CA TYR A 433 2.51 2.81 21.90
C TYR A 433 1.20 3.53 21.66
N ILE A 434 1.05 4.07 20.46
CA ILE A 434 -0.21 4.57 19.92
C ILE A 434 -0.87 3.44 19.18
N ASN A 435 -2.06 3.02 19.64
CA ASN A 435 -2.87 1.97 19.02
C ASN A 435 -4.00 2.58 18.21
N THR A 436 -4.16 2.14 16.97
CA THR A 436 -5.33 2.41 16.14
C THR A 436 -6.18 1.15 16.08
N PHE A 437 -7.38 1.23 16.61
CA PHE A 437 -8.35 0.13 16.65
C PHE A 437 -9.58 0.48 15.80
N SER A 438 -10.10 -0.49 15.03
CA SER A 438 -11.45 -0.43 14.48
C SER A 438 -12.03 -1.83 14.32
N ASN A 439 -13.35 -1.92 14.14
CA ASN A 439 -14.05 -3.11 13.69
C ASN A 439 -15.20 -2.69 12.75
N MET A 440 -16.00 -3.64 12.27
CA MET A 440 -17.10 -3.35 11.33
C MET A 440 -18.11 -2.31 11.86
N GLN A 441 -18.29 -2.20 13.17
CA GLN A 441 -19.28 -1.32 13.81
C GLN A 441 -18.65 -0.06 14.41
N THR A 442 -17.32 -0.03 14.59
CA THR A 442 -16.63 1.02 15.31
C THR A 442 -15.62 1.71 14.42
N PRO A 443 -15.80 3.01 14.10
CA PRO A 443 -14.77 3.80 13.44
C PRO A 443 -13.46 3.79 14.21
N PRO A 444 -12.32 4.17 13.57
CA PRO A 444 -11.03 4.17 14.24
C PRO A 444 -11.02 4.92 15.56
N VAL A 445 -10.60 4.24 16.61
CA VAL A 445 -10.32 4.81 17.94
C VAL A 445 -8.81 4.75 18.13
N ILE A 446 -8.19 5.90 18.37
CA ILE A 446 -6.75 6.03 18.54
C ILE A 446 -6.44 6.34 20.00
N THR A 447 -5.63 5.47 20.61
CA THR A 447 -5.30 5.54 22.03
C THR A 447 -3.80 5.48 22.26
N ILE A 448 -3.33 6.06 23.35
CA ILE A 448 -1.99 5.79 23.87
C ILE A 448 -2.10 4.74 24.96
N ASN A 449 -1.24 3.75 24.89
CA ASN A 449 -1.15 2.66 25.85
C ASN A 449 0.30 2.51 26.34
N ASP A 450 0.47 1.96 27.54
CA ASP A 450 1.78 1.50 27.98
C ASP A 450 2.07 0.07 27.46
N ASN A 451 3.29 -0.40 27.60
CA ASN A 451 3.72 -1.71 27.12
C ASN A 451 3.18 -2.91 27.94
N THR A 452 2.30 -2.66 28.89
CA THR A 452 1.51 -3.71 29.58
C THR A 452 0.15 -3.91 28.90
N GLY A 453 -0.22 -3.01 27.98
CA GLY A 453 -1.53 -2.97 27.33
C GLY A 453 -2.53 -2.04 28.01
N LYS A 454 -2.12 -1.35 29.11
CA LYS A 454 -3.02 -0.41 29.79
C LYS A 454 -3.19 0.86 28.97
N GLN A 455 -4.43 1.19 28.66
CA GLN A 455 -4.77 2.47 28.02
C GLN A 455 -4.53 3.64 28.98
N LEU A 456 -3.80 4.63 28.50
CA LEU A 456 -3.49 5.87 29.25
C LEU A 456 -4.41 7.00 28.86
N THR A 457 -4.65 7.19 27.54
CA THR A 457 -5.54 8.25 27.05
C THR A 457 -6.10 7.90 25.67
N THR A 458 -7.20 8.57 25.30
CA THR A 458 -7.78 8.54 23.96
C THR A 458 -7.38 9.80 23.22
N LEU A 459 -6.81 9.65 22.02
CA LEU A 459 -6.44 10.77 21.15
C LEU A 459 -7.56 11.11 20.15
N VAL A 460 -8.19 10.09 19.58
CA VAL A 460 -9.30 10.22 18.62
C VAL A 460 -10.33 9.13 18.92
N ASP A 461 -11.60 9.49 19.00
CA ASP A 461 -12.71 8.56 19.24
C ASP A 461 -13.75 8.52 18.10
N ASN A 462 -13.65 9.43 17.14
CA ASN A 462 -14.59 9.57 16.02
C ASN A 462 -16.07 9.71 16.42
N GLN A 463 -16.38 10.17 17.63
CA GLN A 463 -17.76 10.29 18.14
C GLN A 463 -18.63 11.19 17.27
N LYS A 464 -18.08 12.25 16.68
CA LYS A 464 -18.81 13.11 15.73
C LYS A 464 -19.25 12.33 14.49
N LEU A 465 -18.38 11.45 13.96
CA LEU A 465 -18.72 10.57 12.86
C LEU A 465 -19.79 9.55 13.27
N VAL A 466 -19.65 8.93 14.45
CA VAL A 466 -20.65 8.00 14.99
C VAL A 466 -22.03 8.65 15.06
N GLN A 467 -22.12 9.86 15.63
CA GLN A 467 -23.38 10.63 15.70
C GLN A 467 -23.92 10.96 14.31
N LYS A 468 -23.07 11.37 13.39
CA LYS A 468 -23.47 11.68 12.01
C LYS A 468 -23.99 10.44 11.26
N VAL A 469 -23.29 9.32 11.38
CA VAL A 469 -23.70 8.05 10.75
C VAL A 469 -24.98 7.50 11.39
N ALA A 470 -25.20 7.73 12.68
CA ALA A 470 -26.43 7.31 13.37
C ALA A 470 -27.71 7.98 12.82
N THR A 471 -27.59 9.13 12.12
CA THR A 471 -28.73 9.77 11.43
C THR A 471 -29.07 9.15 10.08
N LEU A 472 -28.18 8.28 9.59
CA LEU A 472 -28.35 7.60 8.31
C LEU A 472 -29.11 6.29 8.52
N ASN A 473 -29.85 5.87 7.51
CA ASN A 473 -30.42 4.53 7.44
C ASN A 473 -29.34 3.56 6.94
N MET A 474 -28.40 3.19 7.82
CA MET A 474 -27.25 2.37 7.47
C MET A 474 -27.62 0.92 7.20
N PRO A 475 -27.03 0.30 6.17
CA PRO A 475 -27.21 -1.12 5.91
C PRO A 475 -26.60 -1.99 7.03
N ILE A 476 -27.04 -3.23 7.11
CA ILE A 476 -26.56 -4.23 8.07
C ILE A 476 -25.41 -5.00 7.41
N LYS A 477 -24.21 -4.91 7.98
CA LYS A 477 -23.03 -5.67 7.53
C LYS A 477 -22.72 -6.80 8.50
N GLU A 478 -22.50 -8.00 7.96
CA GLU A 478 -22.21 -9.21 8.75
C GLU A 478 -21.16 -10.08 8.03
N PHE A 479 -20.37 -10.84 8.79
CA PHE A 479 -19.50 -11.88 8.24
C PHE A 479 -20.27 -13.17 8.00
N PHE A 480 -19.78 -13.92 7.01
CA PHE A 480 -20.23 -15.29 6.76
C PHE A 480 -19.08 -16.15 6.28
N THR A 481 -19.23 -17.45 6.38
CA THR A 481 -18.35 -18.43 5.75
C THR A 481 -19.20 -19.41 4.94
N PHE A 482 -18.64 -19.97 3.91
CA PHE A 482 -19.22 -21.08 3.19
C PHE A 482 -18.13 -22.01 2.67
N THR A 483 -18.50 -23.23 2.32
CA THR A 483 -17.58 -24.23 1.76
C THR A 483 -17.90 -24.38 0.26
N THR A 484 -16.87 -24.23 -0.56
CA THR A 484 -16.96 -24.47 -2.01
C THR A 484 -17.25 -25.95 -2.30
N ARG A 485 -17.69 -26.27 -3.53
CA ARG A 485 -17.96 -27.67 -3.91
C ARG A 485 -16.72 -28.57 -3.88
N ASP A 486 -15.53 -28.00 -3.99
CA ASP A 486 -14.26 -28.71 -3.83
C ASP A 486 -13.69 -28.70 -2.40
N GLY A 487 -14.52 -28.29 -1.42
CA GLY A 487 -14.22 -28.44 0.00
C GLY A 487 -13.40 -27.34 0.65
N VAL A 488 -13.26 -26.18 0.02
CA VAL A 488 -12.50 -25.05 0.57
C VAL A 488 -13.44 -24.09 1.30
N GLU A 489 -13.16 -23.82 2.58
CA GLU A 489 -13.87 -22.81 3.34
C GLU A 489 -13.38 -21.41 2.96
N LEU A 490 -14.30 -20.51 2.62
CA LEU A 490 -14.04 -19.12 2.27
C LEU A 490 -14.75 -18.16 3.23
N ASN A 491 -14.10 -17.03 3.51
CA ASN A 491 -14.63 -15.97 4.35
C ASN A 491 -15.18 -14.83 3.50
N GLY A 492 -16.33 -14.30 3.91
CA GLY A 492 -16.93 -13.16 3.26
C GLY A 492 -17.60 -12.19 4.24
N TRP A 493 -17.91 -11.00 3.74
CA TRP A 493 -18.88 -10.13 4.37
C TRP A 493 -20.04 -9.86 3.43
N MET A 494 -21.22 -9.67 4.03
CA MET A 494 -22.47 -9.32 3.33
C MET A 494 -23.05 -8.06 3.94
N MET A 495 -23.48 -7.13 3.11
CA MET A 495 -24.16 -5.90 3.51
C MET A 495 -25.57 -5.90 2.94
N LYS A 496 -26.57 -5.93 3.82
CA LYS A 496 -27.99 -5.96 3.48
C LYS A 496 -28.60 -4.57 3.62
N PRO A 497 -29.60 -4.20 2.77
CA PRO A 497 -30.33 -2.94 2.98
C PRO A 497 -30.85 -2.77 4.41
N ALA A 498 -30.88 -1.55 4.93
CA ALA A 498 -31.34 -1.28 6.30
C ALA A 498 -32.78 -1.76 6.57
N ASN A 499 -33.63 -1.73 5.55
CA ASN A 499 -35.02 -2.24 5.56
C ASN A 499 -35.12 -3.65 4.98
N PHE A 500 -34.10 -4.48 5.15
CA PHE A 500 -34.05 -5.84 4.64
C PHE A 500 -35.24 -6.68 5.10
N ASN A 501 -35.89 -7.33 4.12
CA ASN A 501 -36.99 -8.27 4.36
C ASN A 501 -36.59 -9.67 3.86
N PRO A 502 -36.46 -10.68 4.73
CA PRO A 502 -36.02 -12.03 4.34
C PRO A 502 -36.98 -12.76 3.39
N ASN A 503 -38.21 -12.27 3.25
CA ASN A 503 -39.22 -12.83 2.32
C ASN A 503 -39.21 -12.17 0.94
N GLN A 504 -38.29 -11.23 0.70
CA GLN A 504 -38.14 -10.54 -0.58
C GLN A 504 -36.80 -10.95 -1.20
N LYS A 505 -36.76 -11.04 -2.53
CA LYS A 505 -35.52 -11.31 -3.27
C LYS A 505 -34.83 -10.00 -3.65
N TYR A 506 -33.51 -10.00 -3.52
CA TYR A 506 -32.63 -8.85 -3.81
C TYR A 506 -31.58 -9.22 -4.84
N PRO A 507 -31.31 -8.33 -5.80
CA PRO A 507 -30.13 -8.45 -6.65
C PRO A 507 -28.85 -8.27 -5.80
N VAL A 508 -27.77 -8.93 -6.23
CA VAL A 508 -26.49 -8.92 -5.52
C VAL A 508 -25.41 -8.26 -6.37
N ILE A 509 -24.56 -7.46 -5.75
CA ILE A 509 -23.30 -6.99 -6.35
C ILE A 509 -22.15 -7.52 -5.51
N MET A 510 -21.30 -8.35 -6.13
CA MET A 510 -20.06 -8.83 -5.55
C MET A 510 -18.92 -7.86 -5.88
N HIS A 511 -18.27 -7.33 -4.85
CA HIS A 511 -16.99 -6.65 -4.97
C HIS A 511 -15.87 -7.61 -4.60
N GLN A 512 -14.73 -7.56 -5.29
CA GLN A 512 -13.56 -8.38 -4.96
C GLN A 512 -12.27 -7.77 -5.53
N TYR A 513 -11.12 -8.14 -4.94
CA TYR A 513 -9.80 -7.84 -5.46
C TYR A 513 -9.07 -9.12 -5.88
N SER A 514 -8.93 -10.08 -4.97
CA SER A 514 -8.39 -11.44 -5.19
C SER A 514 -6.90 -11.53 -5.52
N GLY A 515 -6.17 -10.42 -5.58
CA GLY A 515 -4.73 -10.44 -5.88
C GLY A 515 -3.91 -11.18 -4.81
N PRO A 516 -2.74 -11.74 -5.16
CA PRO A 516 -1.93 -12.53 -4.24
C PRO A 516 -1.60 -11.78 -2.96
N GLY A 517 -1.84 -12.42 -1.81
CA GLY A 517 -1.57 -11.86 -0.50
C GLY A 517 -2.48 -10.70 -0.07
N SER A 518 -3.42 -10.25 -0.91
CA SER A 518 -4.41 -9.22 -0.55
C SER A 518 -5.47 -9.76 0.40
N GLN A 519 -6.12 -8.85 1.14
CA GLN A 519 -7.21 -9.22 2.03
C GLN A 519 -8.24 -8.08 2.09
N GLU A 520 -9.47 -8.35 1.65
CA GLU A 520 -10.61 -7.41 1.65
C GLU A 520 -11.63 -7.74 2.74
N VAL A 521 -11.63 -8.97 3.23
CA VAL A 521 -12.54 -9.43 4.28
C VAL A 521 -11.83 -9.33 5.62
N LEU A 522 -11.99 -8.16 6.26
CA LEU A 522 -11.38 -7.81 7.54
C LEU A 522 -12.41 -7.20 8.49
N ASP A 523 -12.23 -7.46 9.80
CA ASP A 523 -13.00 -6.84 10.87
C ASP A 523 -12.45 -5.43 11.16
N GLU A 524 -12.75 -4.50 10.26
CA GLU A 524 -12.34 -3.10 10.33
C GLU A 524 -13.45 -2.17 9.84
N TRP A 525 -13.35 -0.90 10.22
CA TRP A 525 -14.21 0.16 9.71
C TRP A 525 -13.82 0.50 8.27
N ARG A 526 -14.10 -0.41 7.36
CA ARG A 526 -13.91 -0.22 5.94
C ARG A 526 -15.20 -0.62 5.28
N ILE A 527 -15.99 0.37 4.94
CA ILE A 527 -17.23 0.12 4.24
C ILE A 527 -16.92 0.27 2.75
N GLY A 528 -16.46 -0.84 2.14
CA GLY A 528 -16.21 -0.93 0.71
C GLY A 528 -14.78 -0.79 0.22
N ALA A 529 -14.62 -0.99 -1.05
CA ALA A 529 -13.37 -1.19 -1.76
C ALA A 529 -12.48 0.04 -1.87
N ARG A 530 -12.98 1.19 -1.65
CA ARG A 530 -12.22 2.43 -1.79
C ARG A 530 -12.26 3.24 -0.51
N SER A 531 -11.07 3.70 -0.14
CA SER A 531 -10.76 4.44 1.09
C SER A 531 -11.48 5.78 1.30
N ASP A 532 -12.49 6.11 0.53
CA ASP A 532 -13.24 7.37 0.63
C ASP A 532 -14.29 7.39 1.75
N GLY A 533 -13.98 6.68 2.83
CA GLY A 533 -14.91 6.41 3.91
C GLY A 533 -15.84 5.23 3.63
N GLY A 534 -15.62 4.51 2.51
CA GLY A 534 -16.27 3.23 2.19
C GLY A 534 -17.77 3.26 2.05
N MET A 535 -18.35 4.40 1.69
CA MET A 535 -19.79 4.57 1.66
C MET A 535 -20.46 4.21 0.33
N PHE A 536 -19.69 3.76 -0.68
CA PHE A 536 -20.25 3.37 -1.97
C PHE A 536 -21.15 2.13 -1.85
N GLU A 537 -20.72 1.13 -1.11
CA GLU A 537 -21.54 -0.06 -0.85
C GLU A 537 -22.79 0.28 -0.03
N ALA A 538 -22.66 1.19 0.94
CA ALA A 538 -23.82 1.68 1.69
C ALA A 538 -24.82 2.41 0.78
N TYR A 539 -24.31 3.19 -0.18
CA TYR A 539 -25.15 3.83 -1.20
C TYR A 539 -25.87 2.78 -2.07
N MET A 540 -25.15 1.75 -2.57
CA MET A 540 -25.73 0.70 -3.39
C MET A 540 -26.73 -0.16 -2.61
N ALA A 541 -26.45 -0.46 -1.33
CA ALA A 541 -27.40 -1.14 -0.45
C ALA A 541 -28.69 -0.31 -0.26
N ALA A 542 -28.58 1.01 -0.13
CA ALA A 542 -29.74 1.92 -0.07
C ALA A 542 -30.54 1.93 -1.41
N GLN A 543 -29.89 1.60 -2.53
CA GLN A 543 -30.57 1.36 -3.80
C GLN A 543 -31.24 -0.03 -3.86
N GLY A 544 -31.19 -0.85 -2.82
CA GLY A 544 -31.87 -2.14 -2.76
C GLY A 544 -31.03 -3.33 -3.24
N PHE A 545 -29.71 -3.20 -3.26
CA PHE A 545 -28.78 -4.31 -3.54
C PHE A 545 -28.27 -4.94 -2.25
N ILE A 546 -27.97 -6.22 -2.29
CA ILE A 546 -27.09 -6.87 -1.32
C ILE A 546 -25.67 -6.74 -1.86
N MET A 547 -24.75 -6.19 -1.05
CA MET A 547 -23.34 -6.08 -1.39
C MET A 547 -22.56 -7.20 -0.72
N VAL A 548 -21.68 -7.87 -1.45
CA VAL A 548 -20.91 -9.03 -0.96
C VAL A 548 -19.45 -8.89 -1.35
N CYS A 549 -18.56 -9.33 -0.47
CA CYS A 549 -17.14 -9.53 -0.77
C CYS A 549 -16.69 -10.87 -0.19
N VAL A 550 -15.93 -11.63 -0.96
CA VAL A 550 -15.33 -12.90 -0.52
C VAL A 550 -13.87 -12.91 -0.92
N ASP A 551 -13.00 -13.21 0.03
CA ASP A 551 -11.58 -13.49 -0.20
C ASP A 551 -11.43 -14.99 -0.58
N GLY A 552 -11.14 -15.25 -1.85
CA GLY A 552 -10.89 -16.58 -2.38
C GLY A 552 -9.46 -17.05 -2.16
N ARG A 553 -9.16 -18.23 -2.69
CA ARG A 553 -7.78 -18.77 -2.73
C ARG A 553 -6.84 -17.79 -3.44
N GLY A 554 -5.60 -17.71 -2.95
CA GLY A 554 -4.59 -16.74 -3.40
C GLY A 554 -4.52 -15.50 -2.50
N THR A 555 -5.57 -15.18 -1.73
CA THR A 555 -5.54 -14.06 -0.79
C THR A 555 -4.73 -14.38 0.47
N GLY A 556 -4.35 -13.34 1.22
CA GLY A 556 -3.47 -13.45 2.38
C GLY A 556 -4.16 -13.75 3.70
N GLY A 557 -3.37 -13.86 4.76
CA GLY A 557 -3.85 -14.01 6.13
C GLY A 557 -4.11 -15.45 6.56
N ARG A 558 -3.92 -16.44 5.68
CA ARG A 558 -4.23 -17.86 5.94
C ARG A 558 -3.03 -18.80 5.70
N GLY A 559 -1.83 -18.23 5.61
CA GLY A 559 -0.57 -18.96 5.41
C GLY A 559 -0.22 -19.19 3.93
N ALA A 560 1.02 -19.65 3.71
CA ALA A 560 1.61 -19.78 2.39
C ALA A 560 0.86 -20.75 1.47
N GLU A 561 0.35 -21.86 1.96
CA GLU A 561 -0.39 -22.84 1.18
C GLU A 561 -1.64 -22.23 0.53
N PHE A 562 -2.42 -21.46 1.29
CA PHE A 562 -3.62 -20.79 0.79
C PHE A 562 -3.28 -19.64 -0.16
N GLU A 563 -2.27 -18.83 0.18
CA GLU A 563 -1.85 -17.67 -0.61
C GLU A 563 -1.21 -18.08 -1.93
N LYS A 564 -0.31 -19.07 -1.90
CA LYS A 564 0.53 -19.43 -3.06
C LYS A 564 -0.04 -20.53 -3.95
N CYS A 565 -1.26 -21.01 -3.66
CA CYS A 565 -1.89 -22.06 -4.47
C CYS A 565 -2.26 -21.59 -5.90
N THR A 566 -2.21 -20.30 -6.18
CA THR A 566 -2.45 -19.70 -7.50
C THR A 566 -1.16 -19.49 -8.30
N TYR A 567 -0.02 -19.88 -7.75
CA TYR A 567 1.29 -19.79 -8.41
C TYR A 567 1.28 -20.47 -9.77
N LEU A 568 1.82 -19.81 -10.78
CA LEU A 568 1.87 -20.17 -12.20
C LEU A 568 0.52 -20.18 -12.94
N SER A 569 -0.59 -19.81 -12.29
CA SER A 569 -1.92 -19.87 -12.93
C SER A 569 -2.88 -18.81 -12.34
N PHE A 570 -2.54 -17.56 -12.49
CA PHE A 570 -3.37 -16.44 -12.05
C PHE A 570 -4.80 -16.48 -12.60
N GLY A 571 -5.76 -16.02 -11.81
CA GLY A 571 -7.16 -15.82 -12.20
C GLY A 571 -7.96 -17.11 -12.39
N VAL A 572 -7.34 -18.29 -12.35
CA VAL A 572 -8.06 -19.56 -12.57
C VAL A 572 -8.81 -19.98 -11.31
N LYS A 573 -8.11 -20.14 -10.18
CA LYS A 573 -8.74 -20.48 -8.89
C LYS A 573 -9.53 -19.32 -8.32
N GLU A 574 -9.01 -18.11 -8.46
CA GLU A 574 -9.65 -16.88 -7.98
C GLU A 574 -11.01 -16.67 -8.66
N ALA A 575 -11.09 -16.85 -9.98
CA ALA A 575 -12.36 -16.78 -10.72
C ALA A 575 -13.32 -17.90 -10.30
N ARG A 576 -12.78 -19.12 -10.15
CA ARG A 576 -13.57 -20.26 -9.68
C ARG A 576 -14.21 -19.98 -8.33
N ASP A 577 -13.46 -19.42 -7.38
CA ASP A 577 -13.97 -19.12 -6.06
C ASP A 577 -15.05 -18.03 -6.07
N GLN A 578 -14.96 -17.04 -6.97
CA GLN A 578 -16.02 -16.05 -7.14
C GLN A 578 -17.28 -16.66 -7.78
N VAL A 579 -17.14 -17.56 -8.74
CA VAL A 579 -18.28 -18.34 -9.30
C VAL A 579 -18.92 -19.21 -8.22
N GLU A 580 -18.13 -19.94 -7.40
CA GLU A 580 -18.65 -20.72 -6.28
C GLU A 580 -19.39 -19.85 -5.25
N THR A 581 -18.88 -18.63 -5.02
CA THR A 581 -19.55 -17.64 -4.16
C THR A 581 -20.91 -17.27 -4.73
N ALA A 582 -21.00 -16.95 -6.03
CA ALA A 582 -22.28 -16.61 -6.68
C ALA A 582 -23.28 -17.78 -6.63
N LEU A 583 -22.82 -19.01 -6.85
CA LEU A 583 -23.65 -20.22 -6.72
C LEU A 583 -24.17 -20.41 -5.29
N TYR A 584 -23.31 -20.24 -4.29
CA TYR A 584 -23.72 -20.27 -2.87
C TYR A 584 -24.76 -19.19 -2.56
N LEU A 585 -24.52 -17.94 -2.97
CA LEU A 585 -25.46 -16.83 -2.77
C LEU A 585 -26.83 -17.14 -3.40
N GLY A 586 -26.84 -17.75 -4.59
CA GLY A 586 -28.06 -18.15 -5.29
C GLY A 586 -28.92 -19.20 -4.55
N THR A 587 -28.34 -19.89 -3.53
CA THR A 587 -29.11 -20.83 -2.67
C THR A 587 -29.85 -20.11 -1.53
N LEU A 588 -29.50 -18.84 -1.25
CA LEU A 588 -30.11 -18.09 -0.16
C LEU A 588 -31.53 -17.62 -0.58
N PRO A 589 -32.56 -17.80 0.26
CA PRO A 589 -33.96 -17.56 -0.13
C PRO A 589 -34.26 -16.10 -0.50
N TYR A 590 -33.46 -15.15 0.00
CA TYR A 590 -33.60 -13.72 -0.22
C TYR A 590 -32.68 -13.19 -1.35
N VAL A 591 -31.97 -14.05 -2.06
CA VAL A 591 -31.13 -13.67 -3.19
C VAL A 591 -31.86 -13.93 -4.51
N ASP A 592 -31.87 -12.95 -5.40
CA ASP A 592 -32.24 -13.13 -6.79
C ASP A 592 -31.05 -13.68 -7.58
N SER A 593 -31.01 -15.01 -7.74
CA SER A 593 -29.91 -15.71 -8.40
C SER A 593 -29.76 -15.38 -9.89
N GLN A 594 -30.75 -14.74 -10.52
CA GLN A 594 -30.69 -14.30 -11.92
C GLN A 594 -30.08 -12.90 -12.06
N ASN A 595 -29.92 -12.18 -10.95
CA ASN A 595 -29.45 -10.79 -10.91
C ASN A 595 -28.26 -10.62 -9.97
N ILE A 596 -27.15 -11.32 -10.28
CA ILE A 596 -25.88 -11.21 -9.58
C ILE A 596 -24.88 -10.51 -10.49
N GLY A 597 -24.27 -9.44 -9.99
CA GLY A 597 -23.18 -8.70 -10.64
C GLY A 597 -21.85 -8.87 -9.90
N ILE A 598 -20.77 -8.57 -10.58
CA ILE A 598 -19.40 -8.61 -10.03
C ILE A 598 -18.61 -7.39 -10.49
N TRP A 599 -17.76 -6.84 -9.64
CA TRP A 599 -16.85 -5.78 -10.06
C TRP A 599 -15.57 -5.74 -9.23
N GLY A 600 -14.55 -5.09 -9.79
CA GLY A 600 -13.30 -4.86 -9.12
C GLY A 600 -12.41 -3.91 -9.89
N TRP A 601 -11.30 -3.57 -9.26
CA TRP A 601 -10.30 -2.62 -9.73
C TRP A 601 -8.94 -3.30 -9.83
N SER A 602 -8.14 -3.00 -10.87
CA SER A 602 -6.80 -3.58 -11.06
C SER A 602 -6.88 -5.11 -11.16
N TYR A 603 -6.21 -5.85 -10.27
CA TYR A 603 -6.37 -7.31 -10.20
C TYR A 603 -7.84 -7.72 -10.03
N GLY A 604 -8.62 -6.96 -9.25
CA GLY A 604 -10.06 -7.20 -9.12
C GLY A 604 -10.84 -6.99 -10.41
N GLY A 605 -10.43 -6.02 -11.24
CA GLY A 605 -10.96 -5.87 -12.61
C GLY A 605 -10.61 -7.06 -13.48
N TYR A 606 -9.36 -7.51 -13.43
CA TYR A 606 -8.92 -8.72 -14.12
C TYR A 606 -9.72 -9.96 -13.67
N ASN A 607 -9.86 -10.16 -12.37
CA ASN A 607 -10.60 -11.32 -11.86
C ASN A 607 -12.12 -11.22 -12.13
N THR A 608 -12.66 -10.02 -12.32
CA THR A 608 -14.03 -9.83 -12.86
C THR A 608 -14.13 -10.41 -14.26
N LEU A 609 -13.19 -10.09 -15.16
CA LEU A 609 -13.18 -10.62 -16.54
C LEU A 609 -12.99 -12.14 -16.55
N MET A 610 -12.09 -12.66 -15.73
CA MET A 610 -11.86 -14.10 -15.60
C MET A 610 -13.09 -14.82 -15.03
N SER A 611 -13.78 -14.26 -14.07
CA SER A 611 -14.99 -14.81 -13.46
C SER A 611 -16.18 -14.85 -14.45
N MET A 612 -16.36 -13.78 -15.23
CA MET A 612 -17.41 -13.73 -16.26
C MET A 612 -17.14 -14.64 -17.47
N SER A 613 -15.91 -15.13 -17.63
CA SER A 613 -15.47 -16.06 -18.69
C SER A 613 -15.01 -17.42 -18.16
N GLU A 614 -15.33 -17.73 -16.89
CA GLU A 614 -14.93 -19.01 -16.25
C GLU A 614 -15.60 -20.22 -16.94
N GLY A 615 -16.78 -20.04 -17.47
CA GLY A 615 -17.54 -21.07 -18.19
C GLY A 615 -18.88 -21.42 -17.54
N THR A 616 -19.10 -21.00 -16.29
CA THR A 616 -20.38 -21.13 -15.57
C THR A 616 -21.07 -19.78 -15.56
N PRO A 617 -22.19 -19.59 -16.28
CA PRO A 617 -22.83 -18.28 -16.48
C PRO A 617 -23.66 -17.86 -15.26
N VAL A 618 -22.99 -17.34 -14.22
CA VAL A 618 -23.64 -16.91 -12.95
C VAL A 618 -23.75 -15.39 -12.82
N PHE A 619 -22.94 -14.62 -13.57
CA PHE A 619 -22.94 -13.16 -13.51
C PHE A 619 -23.72 -12.57 -14.67
N LYS A 620 -24.74 -11.76 -14.36
CA LYS A 620 -25.54 -11.04 -15.37
C LYS A 620 -24.86 -9.76 -15.85
N ALA A 621 -24.09 -9.11 -14.95
CA ALA A 621 -23.37 -7.87 -15.28
C ALA A 621 -22.03 -7.79 -14.52
N GLY A 622 -21.03 -7.17 -15.13
CA GLY A 622 -19.76 -6.92 -14.49
C GLY A 622 -19.10 -5.62 -14.89
N VAL A 623 -18.31 -5.05 -13.97
CA VAL A 623 -17.53 -3.83 -14.21
C VAL A 623 -16.06 -4.10 -13.90
N ALA A 624 -15.21 -3.94 -14.90
CA ALA A 624 -13.76 -4.11 -14.79
C ALA A 624 -13.06 -2.76 -14.94
N VAL A 625 -12.43 -2.30 -13.84
CA VAL A 625 -11.76 -1.00 -13.79
C VAL A 625 -10.25 -1.18 -13.79
N ALA A 626 -9.55 -0.54 -14.73
CA ALA A 626 -8.09 -0.53 -14.83
C ALA A 626 -7.49 -1.96 -14.76
N ALA A 627 -8.10 -2.89 -15.49
CA ALA A 627 -7.82 -4.32 -15.40
C ALA A 627 -6.62 -4.74 -16.26
N PRO A 628 -5.65 -5.51 -15.73
CA PRO A 628 -4.83 -6.38 -16.57
C PRO A 628 -5.72 -7.34 -17.35
N THR A 629 -5.37 -7.66 -18.58
CA THR A 629 -6.13 -8.58 -19.43
C THR A 629 -5.29 -9.73 -19.97
N ASP A 630 -4.00 -9.49 -20.05
CA ASP A 630 -2.98 -10.51 -20.30
C ASP A 630 -1.71 -10.16 -19.53
N TRP A 631 -1.19 -11.09 -18.76
CA TRP A 631 -0.03 -10.86 -17.89
C TRP A 631 1.27 -10.61 -18.65
N ARG A 632 1.32 -10.86 -19.95
CA ARG A 632 2.43 -10.46 -20.83
C ARG A 632 2.54 -8.93 -20.98
N PHE A 633 1.48 -8.19 -20.61
CA PHE A 633 1.41 -6.73 -20.73
C PHE A 633 1.66 -6.00 -19.42
N TYR A 634 1.89 -6.73 -18.33
CA TYR A 634 2.19 -6.14 -17.03
C TYR A 634 3.70 -6.13 -16.76
N ASP A 635 4.14 -5.52 -15.64
CA ASP A 635 5.57 -5.45 -15.35
C ASP A 635 6.20 -6.82 -15.03
N SER A 636 7.52 -6.89 -15.27
CA SER A 636 8.29 -8.13 -15.12
C SER A 636 8.40 -8.59 -13.68
N VAL A 637 8.68 -7.70 -12.72
CA VAL A 637 8.97 -8.07 -11.32
C VAL A 637 7.74 -8.68 -10.65
N TYR A 638 6.58 -8.03 -10.76
CA TYR A 638 5.33 -8.57 -10.23
C TYR A 638 4.94 -9.86 -10.95
N THR A 639 4.87 -9.80 -12.27
CA THR A 639 4.33 -10.92 -13.04
C THR A 639 5.21 -12.16 -12.93
N GLU A 640 6.53 -12.02 -13.04
CA GLU A 640 7.44 -13.18 -12.98
C GLU A 640 7.54 -13.77 -11.56
N ARG A 641 7.34 -12.97 -10.51
CA ARG A 641 7.26 -13.46 -9.13
C ARG A 641 6.25 -14.59 -9.01
N PHE A 642 5.11 -14.45 -9.67
CA PHE A 642 3.97 -15.34 -9.53
C PHE A 642 3.80 -16.30 -10.72
N MET A 643 4.24 -15.91 -11.90
CA MET A 643 3.98 -16.62 -13.15
C MET A 643 5.24 -17.10 -13.86
N ARG A 644 6.45 -16.71 -13.41
CA ARG A 644 7.72 -16.85 -14.15
C ARG A 644 7.65 -16.14 -15.50
N THR A 645 8.56 -16.48 -16.42
CA THR A 645 8.53 -15.91 -17.78
C THR A 645 7.52 -16.64 -18.68
N PRO A 646 7.00 -15.99 -19.74
CA PRO A 646 6.12 -16.66 -20.72
C PRO A 646 6.77 -17.88 -21.38
N LYS A 647 8.09 -17.88 -21.55
CA LYS A 647 8.83 -19.02 -22.13
C LYS A 647 8.83 -20.22 -21.19
N GLU A 648 8.92 -20.00 -19.88
CA GLU A 648 8.93 -21.07 -18.87
C GLU A 648 7.53 -21.60 -18.56
N ASN A 649 6.49 -20.77 -18.71
CA ASN A 649 5.13 -21.06 -18.26
C ASN A 649 4.06 -20.63 -19.29
N MET A 650 4.24 -21.02 -20.56
CA MET A 650 3.32 -20.65 -21.63
C MET A 650 1.87 -21.06 -21.35
N GLU A 651 1.68 -22.29 -20.82
CA GLU A 651 0.35 -22.80 -20.48
C GLU A 651 -0.34 -21.97 -19.41
N GLY A 652 0.39 -21.59 -18.35
CA GLY A 652 -0.13 -20.75 -17.29
C GLY A 652 -0.53 -19.35 -17.80
N TYR A 653 0.31 -18.72 -18.62
CA TYR A 653 -0.04 -17.42 -19.22
C TYR A 653 -1.26 -17.51 -20.13
N ASN A 654 -1.41 -18.57 -20.91
CA ASN A 654 -2.60 -18.77 -21.76
C ASN A 654 -3.85 -19.01 -20.91
N ALA A 655 -3.76 -19.84 -19.87
CA ALA A 655 -4.87 -20.08 -18.96
C ALA A 655 -5.29 -18.83 -18.17
N SER A 656 -4.37 -17.91 -17.92
CA SER A 656 -4.55 -16.68 -17.16
C SER A 656 -4.96 -15.47 -18.03
N SER A 657 -5.06 -15.64 -19.37
CA SER A 657 -5.39 -14.55 -20.29
C SER A 657 -6.89 -14.38 -20.44
N ALA A 658 -7.43 -13.23 -20.01
CA ALA A 658 -8.81 -12.85 -20.28
C ALA A 658 -9.03 -12.65 -21.80
N ILE A 659 -8.02 -12.17 -22.52
CA ILE A 659 -8.06 -11.98 -23.98
C ILE A 659 -8.35 -13.31 -24.69
N LEU A 660 -7.69 -14.39 -24.31
CA LEU A 660 -7.87 -15.71 -24.90
C LEU A 660 -9.21 -16.38 -24.50
N ARG A 661 -9.97 -15.74 -23.61
CA ARG A 661 -11.28 -16.19 -23.15
C ARG A 661 -12.42 -15.25 -23.58
N ALA A 662 -12.15 -14.28 -24.45
CA ALA A 662 -13.12 -13.27 -24.86
C ALA A 662 -14.41 -13.89 -25.44
N ASP A 663 -14.30 -15.00 -26.16
CA ASP A 663 -15.43 -15.76 -26.70
C ASP A 663 -16.34 -16.36 -25.61
N LYS A 664 -15.82 -16.60 -24.43
CA LYS A 664 -16.53 -17.16 -23.26
C LYS A 664 -17.17 -16.10 -22.37
N LEU A 665 -16.95 -14.81 -22.65
CA LEU A 665 -17.58 -13.74 -21.87
C LEU A 665 -19.11 -13.94 -21.87
N ASN A 666 -19.69 -13.95 -20.67
CA ASN A 666 -21.13 -14.04 -20.46
C ASN A 666 -21.62 -12.91 -19.58
N GLY A 667 -22.75 -12.32 -19.92
CA GLY A 667 -23.32 -11.17 -19.23
C GLY A 667 -22.86 -9.83 -19.80
N GLU A 668 -23.46 -8.75 -19.30
CA GLU A 668 -23.17 -7.36 -19.69
C GLU A 668 -21.87 -6.88 -19.08
N LEU A 669 -21.01 -6.23 -19.83
CA LEU A 669 -19.68 -5.78 -19.38
C LEU A 669 -19.50 -4.28 -19.57
N LEU A 670 -18.98 -3.62 -18.54
CA LEU A 670 -18.45 -2.26 -18.60
C LEU A 670 -16.95 -2.27 -18.32
N LEU A 671 -16.14 -1.85 -19.31
CA LEU A 671 -14.70 -1.61 -19.15
C LEU A 671 -14.46 -0.14 -18.82
N ILE A 672 -13.62 0.13 -17.82
CA ILE A 672 -13.22 1.49 -17.43
C ILE A 672 -11.69 1.56 -17.34
N HIS A 673 -11.07 2.58 -17.99
CA HIS A 673 -9.62 2.76 -17.95
C HIS A 673 -9.19 4.22 -18.03
N GLY A 674 -8.04 4.56 -17.50
CA GLY A 674 -7.39 5.86 -17.65
C GLY A 674 -6.39 5.85 -18.81
N THR A 675 -6.32 6.93 -19.61
CA THR A 675 -5.36 6.99 -20.74
C THR A 675 -3.91 7.13 -20.32
N ALA A 676 -3.66 7.61 -19.10
CA ALA A 676 -2.33 7.82 -18.54
C ALA A 676 -2.04 6.87 -17.36
N ASP A 677 -2.59 5.66 -17.42
CA ASP A 677 -2.28 4.60 -16.46
C ASP A 677 -0.89 4.07 -16.75
N ASP A 678 0.06 4.43 -15.89
CA ASP A 678 1.48 4.06 -15.97
C ASP A 678 1.77 2.69 -15.33
N ASN A 679 0.78 2.10 -14.66
CA ASN A 679 0.87 0.80 -14.00
C ASN A 679 0.26 -0.30 -14.88
N VAL A 680 -1.07 -0.28 -15.06
CA VAL A 680 -1.79 -1.14 -15.99
C VAL A 680 -2.10 -0.32 -17.24
N HIS A 681 -1.32 -0.47 -18.28
CA HIS A 681 -1.47 0.34 -19.47
C HIS A 681 -2.83 0.18 -20.15
N LEU A 682 -3.34 1.27 -20.77
CA LEU A 682 -4.58 1.26 -21.55
C LEU A 682 -4.58 0.17 -22.64
N ARG A 683 -3.40 -0.28 -23.08
CA ARG A 683 -3.24 -1.42 -23.98
C ARG A 683 -4.06 -2.63 -23.55
N ASN A 684 -4.12 -2.93 -22.24
CA ASN A 684 -4.90 -4.05 -21.70
C ASN A 684 -6.37 -3.96 -22.09
N ALA A 685 -6.99 -2.80 -21.90
CA ALA A 685 -8.38 -2.58 -22.28
C ALA A 685 -8.56 -2.57 -23.81
N SER A 686 -7.61 -2.00 -24.55
CA SER A 686 -7.69 -1.93 -26.02
C SER A 686 -7.59 -3.29 -26.70
N GLU A 687 -6.61 -4.12 -26.29
CA GLU A 687 -6.44 -5.48 -26.84
C GLU A 687 -7.59 -6.41 -26.43
N TYR A 688 -8.13 -6.25 -25.24
CA TYR A 688 -9.31 -7.00 -24.81
C TYR A 688 -10.58 -6.56 -25.56
N SER A 689 -10.74 -5.26 -25.79
CA SER A 689 -11.81 -4.71 -26.62
C SER A 689 -11.78 -5.30 -28.03
N GLU A 690 -10.61 -5.36 -28.68
CA GLU A 690 -10.46 -5.98 -29.98
C GLU A 690 -10.84 -7.48 -29.95
N ALA A 691 -10.39 -8.22 -28.93
CA ALA A 691 -10.73 -9.64 -28.79
C ALA A 691 -12.25 -9.86 -28.64
N LEU A 692 -12.93 -8.98 -27.88
CA LEU A 692 -14.40 -9.01 -27.76
C LEU A 692 -15.12 -8.72 -29.09
N VAL A 693 -14.61 -7.74 -29.85
CA VAL A 693 -15.15 -7.42 -31.20
C VAL A 693 -15.02 -8.63 -32.11
N GLN A 694 -13.85 -9.28 -32.13
CA GLN A 694 -13.64 -10.46 -32.99
C GLN A 694 -14.44 -11.68 -32.54
N ALA A 695 -14.85 -11.74 -31.25
CA ALA A 695 -15.74 -12.76 -30.69
C ALA A 695 -17.23 -12.40 -30.82
N ASP A 696 -17.58 -11.29 -31.51
CA ASP A 696 -18.94 -10.75 -31.64
C ASP A 696 -19.64 -10.53 -30.26
N LYS A 697 -18.87 -10.08 -29.25
CA LYS A 697 -19.40 -9.74 -27.93
C LYS A 697 -19.65 -8.24 -27.83
N GLN A 698 -20.83 -7.86 -27.39
CA GLN A 698 -21.16 -6.46 -27.10
C GLN A 698 -20.71 -6.09 -25.68
N PHE A 699 -20.27 -4.86 -25.49
CA PHE A 699 -19.80 -4.34 -24.21
C PHE A 699 -19.83 -2.81 -24.20
N ASP A 700 -19.84 -2.23 -23.02
CA ASP A 700 -19.64 -0.81 -22.80
C ASP A 700 -18.18 -0.52 -22.42
N MET A 701 -17.67 0.64 -22.83
CA MET A 701 -16.34 1.12 -22.43
C MET A 701 -16.37 2.60 -22.08
N HIS A 702 -15.62 2.99 -21.03
CA HIS A 702 -15.43 4.38 -20.64
C HIS A 702 -13.96 4.72 -20.40
N ILE A 703 -13.45 5.73 -21.09
CA ILE A 703 -12.06 6.18 -21.01
C ILE A 703 -11.98 7.51 -20.28
N TYR A 704 -11.05 7.60 -19.30
CA TYR A 704 -10.76 8.82 -18.57
C TYR A 704 -9.44 9.43 -19.03
N THR A 705 -9.54 10.59 -19.68
CA THR A 705 -8.40 11.31 -20.24
C THR A 705 -7.41 11.76 -19.18
N ASN A 706 -6.12 11.49 -19.38
CA ASN A 706 -4.99 11.83 -18.51
C ASN A 706 -5.12 11.30 -17.07
N ARG A 707 -5.95 10.30 -16.82
CA ARG A 707 -6.06 9.68 -15.50
C ARG A 707 -5.14 8.46 -15.43
N ASN A 708 -4.42 8.40 -14.30
CA ASN A 708 -3.56 7.25 -13.96
C ASN A 708 -4.39 6.09 -13.37
N HIS A 709 -3.71 5.09 -12.81
CA HIS A 709 -4.32 3.88 -12.23
C HIS A 709 -5.38 4.15 -11.15
N GLY A 710 -5.29 5.26 -10.45
CA GLY A 710 -6.26 5.68 -9.43
C GLY A 710 -7.53 6.32 -9.97
N ILE A 711 -7.56 6.80 -11.21
CA ILE A 711 -8.66 7.48 -11.88
C ILE A 711 -9.29 8.56 -10.97
N ARG A 712 -8.49 9.56 -10.59
CA ARG A 712 -8.88 10.63 -9.67
C ARG A 712 -8.62 12.02 -10.28
N GLY A 713 -9.16 13.04 -9.62
CA GLY A 713 -8.97 14.45 -9.96
C GLY A 713 -10.23 15.12 -10.51
N GLY A 714 -10.47 16.37 -10.11
CA GLY A 714 -11.69 17.09 -10.45
C GLY A 714 -12.95 16.33 -10.05
N ASN A 715 -13.88 16.20 -10.99
CA ASN A 715 -15.16 15.49 -10.79
C ASN A 715 -15.10 13.98 -11.11
N THR A 716 -13.90 13.45 -11.39
CA THR A 716 -13.71 12.10 -11.96
C THR A 716 -14.25 11.00 -11.05
N THR A 717 -13.96 11.04 -9.74
CA THR A 717 -14.44 10.00 -8.79
C THR A 717 -15.95 9.91 -8.76
N LYS A 718 -16.65 11.05 -8.69
CA LYS A 718 -18.12 11.10 -8.72
C LYS A 718 -18.67 10.53 -10.03
N HIS A 719 -18.09 10.95 -11.15
CA HIS A 719 -18.52 10.48 -12.48
C HIS A 719 -18.34 8.96 -12.61
N LEU A 720 -17.19 8.42 -12.20
CA LEU A 720 -16.91 6.98 -12.25
C LEU A 720 -17.91 6.19 -11.39
N LEU A 721 -18.11 6.58 -10.14
CA LEU A 721 -19.06 5.89 -9.25
C LEU A 721 -20.51 5.99 -9.76
N THR A 722 -20.88 7.12 -10.36
CA THR A 722 -22.19 7.28 -11.02
C THR A 722 -22.32 6.31 -12.20
N ARG A 723 -21.28 6.19 -13.03
CA ARG A 723 -21.30 5.27 -14.19
C ARG A 723 -21.42 3.82 -13.73
N VAL A 724 -20.66 3.41 -12.71
CA VAL A 724 -20.72 2.05 -12.13
C VAL A 724 -22.10 1.76 -11.53
N SER A 725 -22.64 2.67 -10.72
CA SER A 725 -23.95 2.46 -10.09
C SER A 725 -25.09 2.40 -11.10
N ASN A 726 -25.10 3.29 -12.09
CA ASN A 726 -26.12 3.29 -13.15
C ASN A 726 -26.08 2.00 -13.96
N PHE A 727 -24.89 1.51 -14.30
CA PHE A 727 -24.72 0.27 -15.04
C PHE A 727 -25.35 -0.93 -14.29
N PHE A 728 -25.08 -1.07 -13.01
CA PHE A 728 -25.69 -2.14 -12.21
C PHE A 728 -27.19 -1.95 -12.01
N ILE A 729 -27.68 -0.72 -11.83
CA ILE A 729 -29.12 -0.44 -11.72
C ILE A 729 -29.84 -0.83 -13.02
N GLU A 730 -29.27 -0.51 -14.17
CA GLU A 730 -29.84 -0.80 -15.48
C GLU A 730 -29.92 -2.31 -15.78
N HIS A 731 -28.86 -3.06 -15.41
CA HIS A 731 -28.75 -4.46 -15.82
C HIS A 731 -29.21 -5.47 -14.76
N LEU A 732 -29.28 -5.09 -13.47
CA LEU A 732 -29.63 -6.01 -12.39
C LEU A 732 -31.03 -5.73 -11.77
N LYS A 733 -31.68 -4.66 -12.16
CA LYS A 733 -33.07 -4.35 -11.77
C LYS A 733 -33.97 -4.36 -12.96
#